data_67ac22ceca3ca9afa2ba9973ac4f07cd
#
_entry.id   67ac22ceca3ca9afa2ba9973ac4f07cd
#
_cell.length_a   1.000
_cell.length_b   1.000
_cell.length_c   1.000
_cell.angle_alpha   90.00
_cell.angle_beta   90.00
_cell.angle_gamma   90.00
#
_symmetry.space_group_name_H-M   'P 1'
#
loop_
_entity.id
_entity.type
_entity.pdbx_description
1 polymer ?
#
loop_
_entity_poly.entity_id
_entity_poly.type
_entity_poly.pdbx_seq_one_letter_code
_entity_poly.pdbx_strand_id
1 'polypeptide(L)'
;MNCTLKIIGKGDSVGNNEWIGIDNAHQNNLKNISVKIPKHQLTVFTGVSGSGKSTLVFDTLVAQSRRELNDTFSSYVQHILPKYGRPAVDNITNLPIAIPIEQRKMSGNVRSTVGTYTEIYTFLRLLFSRIGQPFVGYSDAFSFNHPQGKCEVCDGLGFTKKINLKYLVDFNQSLNEDPIDFPTFGNGAWRWKRYAHSGLFDLNKKIKDYSKEELDLLLYAPQQKLASPPEKWPKTALYEGLLPRIKRSIINTDEGKRHRKQLEKFVSTDICPTCQGSRLNAKALSCKIDGHNISDLVAMSLDELQLLIQKIRNSLVQDVKTQINKRLDALITIGLGYLNLARSTDTLSGGEAQRIRIAKHVTSSLNDVMYVLDEPSSGLHPKDIERLYKCLRVLKDQGNTIILVEHNPLLIQRADYIIDVGPGPGVNGGSIQFSGTYGEFLKSDTITSVAMRENERLNNHTNSSFKKWLSVRDKNLNTVQNVSLKMPLNALTILCGVAGSGKSSLAQIVASELIQKGIDVINISQKNIGISLRSTPLTYLDIFDDIRKLFAKANSVSPSLFSYNSKGACPRCKGKGVIVNDMYFMDDVVSECELCHGQRYNQKVLQYDYKDKTIVDILSMTVSQAVDFFSGITRIATGLQAICDVGLGYLKLNQSLSTLSGGELQRIKLSSYLQKKSSVYIIDEPTNGLHLKDIDHLLELFDRLVARGNTIVIIEHSLKVIRQADWLIEMGPEGGKMGGKVVFSGTIDDLKKSNDAITKPYL
;
A
#
# COMPACT_ATOMS: atom_id res chain seq x y z
N MET A 1 15.26 -28.09 57.00
CA MET A 1 14.88 -26.79 56.42
C MET A 1 13.46 -26.84 55.94
N ASN A 2 12.51 -26.34 56.73
CA ASN A 2 11.08 -26.37 56.45
C ASN A 2 10.74 -25.24 55.51
N CYS A 3 10.29 -25.59 54.28
CA CYS A 3 9.68 -24.64 53.36
C CYS A 3 8.14 -24.66 53.61
N THR A 4 7.65 -23.67 54.31
CA THR A 4 6.22 -23.44 54.58
C THR A 4 5.58 -22.85 53.33
N LEU A 5 4.83 -23.66 52.58
CA LEU A 5 3.92 -23.17 51.56
C LEU A 5 2.78 -22.40 52.23
N LYS A 6 2.75 -21.08 52.07
CA LYS A 6 1.60 -20.27 52.39
C LYS A 6 0.51 -20.57 51.37
N ILE A 7 -0.57 -21.22 51.83
CA ILE A 7 -1.82 -21.35 51.13
C ILE A 7 -2.48 -19.95 51.13
N ILE A 8 -2.47 -19.30 49.96
CA ILE A 8 -3.20 -18.07 49.70
C ILE A 8 -4.68 -18.45 49.59
N GLY A 9 -5.52 -17.79 50.43
CA GLY A 9 -6.94 -18.04 50.60
C GLY A 9 -7.73 -17.89 49.30
N LYS A 10 -8.72 -18.77 49.13
CA LYS A 10 -9.79 -18.67 48.13
C LYS A 10 -10.65 -17.42 48.47
N GLY A 11 -10.55 -16.41 47.64
CA GLY A 11 -11.39 -15.24 47.64
C GLY A 11 -10.74 -14.11 46.85
N ASP A 12 -11.20 -13.87 45.62
CA ASP A 12 -10.90 -12.79 44.67
C ASP A 12 -10.19 -13.21 43.35
N SER A 13 -10.57 -14.28 42.71
CA SER A 13 -9.96 -14.67 41.42
C SER A 13 -10.91 -14.80 40.21
N VAL A 14 -12.17 -14.36 40.31
CA VAL A 14 -13.12 -14.47 39.17
C VAL A 14 -13.14 -13.18 38.30
N GLY A 15 -12.65 -12.04 38.81
CA GLY A 15 -12.70 -10.75 38.07
C GLY A 15 -11.47 -10.36 37.22
N ASN A 16 -10.36 -11.07 37.33
CA ASN A 16 -9.09 -10.61 36.72
C ASN A 16 -8.85 -11.09 35.28
N ASN A 17 -9.60 -12.06 34.78
CA ASN A 17 -9.36 -12.64 33.44
C ASN A 17 -10.06 -11.90 32.27
N GLU A 18 -10.88 -10.90 32.55
CA GLU A 18 -11.66 -10.15 31.55
C GLU A 18 -10.90 -8.97 30.95
N TRP A 19 -9.71 -8.66 31.48
CA TRP A 19 -8.94 -7.49 31.07
C TRP A 19 -7.50 -7.89 30.68
N ILE A 20 -7.00 -7.26 29.60
CA ILE A 20 -5.58 -7.23 29.27
C ILE A 20 -4.99 -6.06 30.03
N GLY A 21 -3.99 -6.28 30.90
CA GLY A 21 -3.30 -5.25 31.65
C GLY A 21 -1.97 -4.91 31.00
N ILE A 22 -1.69 -3.62 30.82
CA ILE A 22 -0.37 -3.10 30.42
C ILE A 22 0.14 -2.25 31.57
N ASP A 23 1.37 -2.51 32.03
CA ASP A 23 2.01 -1.78 33.11
C ASP A 23 3.27 -1.10 32.60
N ASN A 24 3.32 0.23 32.74
CA ASN A 24 4.50 1.07 32.53
C ASN A 24 5.13 0.92 31.12
N ALA A 25 4.32 1.04 30.05
CA ALA A 25 4.82 1.03 28.68
C ALA A 25 5.55 2.36 28.35
N HIS A 26 6.81 2.25 27.92
CA HIS A 26 7.69 3.41 27.63
C HIS A 26 8.42 3.26 26.29
N GLN A 27 7.83 2.51 25.35
CA GLN A 27 8.36 2.33 24.00
C GLN A 27 8.23 3.64 23.19
N ASN A 28 9.29 4.04 22.48
CA ASN A 28 9.35 5.23 21.62
C ASN A 28 8.93 6.52 22.35
N ASN A 29 7.76 7.09 22.05
CA ASN A 29 7.24 8.32 22.66
C ASN A 29 6.26 8.06 23.83
N LEU A 30 6.03 6.81 24.25
CA LEU A 30 5.13 6.51 25.34
C LEU A 30 5.72 6.96 26.69
N LYS A 31 4.86 7.54 27.55
CA LYS A 31 5.24 8.13 28.85
C LYS A 31 4.76 7.25 29.99
N ASN A 32 5.37 6.07 30.15
CA ASN A 32 5.05 5.14 31.24
C ASN A 32 3.55 4.85 31.35
N ILE A 33 2.96 4.44 30.22
CA ILE A 33 1.52 4.17 30.14
C ILE A 33 1.17 2.89 30.89
N SER A 34 0.19 2.98 31.80
CA SER A 34 -0.54 1.83 32.36
C SER A 34 -2.02 1.92 31.96
N VAL A 35 -2.56 0.85 31.35
CA VAL A 35 -3.91 0.83 30.84
C VAL A 35 -4.48 -0.58 30.85
N LYS A 36 -5.81 -0.69 31.05
CA LYS A 36 -6.56 -1.95 30.96
C LYS A 36 -7.44 -1.95 29.71
N ILE A 37 -7.45 -3.06 28.98
CA ILE A 37 -8.21 -3.25 27.74
C ILE A 37 -9.18 -4.41 27.97
N PRO A 38 -10.51 -4.24 27.75
CA PRO A 38 -11.47 -5.32 27.98
C PRO A 38 -11.32 -6.40 26.89
N LYS A 39 -11.36 -7.67 27.29
CA LYS A 39 -11.45 -8.82 26.39
C LYS A 39 -12.85 -8.96 25.81
N HIS A 40 -12.95 -9.66 24.67
CA HIS A 40 -14.21 -9.98 24.00
C HIS A 40 -15.07 -8.75 23.64
N GLN A 41 -14.44 -7.59 23.53
CA GLN A 41 -15.05 -6.33 23.16
C GLN A 41 -14.34 -5.72 21.95
N LEU A 42 -15.01 -4.74 21.31
CA LEU A 42 -14.46 -3.91 20.28
C LEU A 42 -13.91 -2.64 20.93
N THR A 43 -12.57 -2.58 21.08
CA THR A 43 -11.86 -1.43 21.65
C THR A 43 -11.24 -0.60 20.52
N VAL A 44 -11.49 0.72 20.53
CA VAL A 44 -10.90 1.67 19.59
C VAL A 44 -9.84 2.50 20.28
N PHE A 45 -8.62 2.46 19.76
CA PHE A 45 -7.54 3.38 20.09
C PHE A 45 -7.61 4.58 19.15
N THR A 46 -7.88 5.75 19.69
CA THR A 46 -7.99 7.00 18.95
C THR A 46 -7.02 8.05 19.48
N GLY A 47 -7.00 9.26 18.90
CA GLY A 47 -6.11 10.37 19.25
C GLY A 47 -5.41 10.98 18.05
N VAL A 48 -4.72 12.10 18.23
CA VAL A 48 -4.04 12.83 17.13
C VAL A 48 -2.98 11.98 16.42
N SER A 49 -2.70 12.31 15.17
CA SER A 49 -1.64 11.64 14.39
C SER A 49 -0.30 11.78 15.10
N GLY A 50 0.48 10.69 15.21
CA GLY A 50 1.78 10.69 15.91
C GLY A 50 1.70 10.70 17.44
N SER A 51 0.54 10.50 18.07
CA SER A 51 0.40 10.49 19.54
C SER A 51 0.92 9.25 20.24
N GLY A 52 1.26 8.17 19.51
CA GLY A 52 1.78 6.93 20.08
C GLY A 52 0.81 5.74 20.05
N LYS A 53 -0.37 5.86 19.39
CA LYS A 53 -1.35 4.77 19.25
C LYS A 53 -0.74 3.48 18.66
N SER A 54 -0.12 3.61 17.49
CA SER A 54 0.48 2.46 16.81
C SER A 54 1.64 1.88 17.60
N THR A 55 2.41 2.72 18.32
CA THR A 55 3.46 2.26 19.23
C THR A 55 2.89 1.42 20.38
N LEU A 56 1.80 1.85 21.01
CA LEU A 56 1.17 1.10 22.09
C LEU A 56 0.56 -0.21 21.60
N VAL A 57 -0.13 -0.17 20.45
CA VAL A 57 -0.87 -1.33 19.93
C VAL A 57 0.06 -2.29 19.18
N PHE A 58 0.84 -1.82 18.21
CA PHE A 58 1.64 -2.70 17.34
C PHE A 58 3.04 -2.97 17.90
N ASP A 59 3.77 -1.92 18.31
CA ASP A 59 5.16 -2.08 18.79
C ASP A 59 5.21 -2.62 20.23
N THR A 60 4.10 -2.58 20.99
CA THR A 60 4.03 -3.10 22.35
C THR A 60 3.17 -4.36 22.45
N LEU A 61 1.84 -4.28 22.28
CA LEU A 61 0.94 -5.43 22.46
C LEU A 61 1.18 -6.53 21.43
N VAL A 62 1.12 -6.20 20.14
CA VAL A 62 1.30 -7.19 19.05
C VAL A 62 2.71 -7.78 19.09
N ALA A 63 3.74 -6.93 19.31
CA ALA A 63 5.11 -7.39 19.38
C ALA A 63 5.34 -8.39 20.53
N GLN A 64 4.79 -8.09 21.72
CA GLN A 64 4.89 -9.00 22.87
C GLN A 64 4.14 -10.31 22.64
N SER A 65 2.89 -10.27 22.16
CA SER A 65 2.10 -11.46 21.87
C SER A 65 2.78 -12.37 20.83
N ARG A 66 3.34 -11.79 19.78
CA ARG A 66 4.07 -12.56 18.75
C ARG A 66 5.36 -13.16 19.30
N ARG A 67 6.05 -12.43 20.18
CA ARG A 67 7.25 -12.92 20.84
C ARG A 67 6.92 -14.12 21.71
N GLU A 68 5.92 -14.01 22.59
CA GLU A 68 5.46 -15.12 23.43
C GLU A 68 5.04 -16.34 22.62
N LEU A 69 4.31 -16.12 21.50
CA LEU A 69 3.97 -17.20 20.58
C LEU A 69 5.22 -17.82 19.93
N ASN A 70 6.19 -17.01 19.50
CA ASN A 70 7.43 -17.53 18.92
C ASN A 70 8.24 -18.38 19.93
N ASP A 71 8.25 -17.99 21.21
CA ASP A 71 8.95 -18.73 22.25
C ASP A 71 8.36 -20.14 22.49
N THR A 72 7.12 -20.42 22.03
CA THR A 72 6.51 -21.76 22.10
C THR A 72 6.97 -22.72 21.00
N PHE A 73 7.61 -22.23 19.94
CA PHE A 73 8.09 -23.07 18.84
C PHE A 73 9.47 -23.67 19.10
N SER A 74 9.79 -24.72 18.35
CA SER A 74 11.13 -25.32 18.39
C SER A 74 12.21 -24.31 17.92
N SER A 75 13.45 -24.45 18.41
CA SER A 75 14.56 -23.55 18.06
C SER A 75 14.77 -23.41 16.54
N TYR A 76 14.55 -24.48 15.77
CA TYR A 76 14.62 -24.44 14.31
C TYR A 76 13.57 -23.49 13.71
N VAL A 77 12.33 -23.58 14.17
CA VAL A 77 11.24 -22.69 13.71
C VAL A 77 11.47 -21.26 14.17
N GLN A 78 11.92 -21.04 15.40
CA GLN A 78 12.28 -19.71 15.93
C GLN A 78 13.35 -19.01 15.08
N HIS A 79 14.31 -19.77 14.50
CA HIS A 79 15.32 -19.21 13.60
C HIS A 79 14.76 -18.76 12.25
N ILE A 80 13.65 -19.36 11.79
CA ILE A 80 13.02 -19.05 10.51
C ILE A 80 11.99 -17.92 10.68
N LEU A 81 11.34 -17.80 11.84
CA LEU A 81 10.31 -16.78 12.08
C LEU A 81 10.92 -15.38 12.28
N PRO A 82 10.18 -14.32 11.93
CA PRO A 82 10.61 -12.94 12.22
C PRO A 82 10.90 -12.75 13.70
N LYS A 83 12.05 -12.15 14.01
CA LYS A 83 12.42 -11.84 15.39
C LYS A 83 11.82 -10.50 15.80
N TYR A 84 10.97 -10.52 16.81
CA TYR A 84 10.43 -9.30 17.43
C TYR A 84 11.32 -8.87 18.59
N GLY A 85 11.69 -7.58 18.63
CA GLY A 85 12.37 -7.00 19.78
C GLY A 85 11.50 -7.07 21.04
N ARG A 86 12.12 -7.14 22.20
CA ARG A 86 11.39 -7.01 23.47
C ARG A 86 10.86 -5.57 23.55
N PRO A 87 9.56 -5.35 23.67
CA PRO A 87 9.04 -4.00 23.85
C PRO A 87 9.46 -3.44 25.21
N ALA A 88 9.61 -2.12 25.28
CA ALA A 88 9.91 -1.41 26.50
C ALA A 88 8.64 -1.26 27.35
N VAL A 89 8.32 -2.27 28.13
CA VAL A 89 7.18 -2.38 29.02
C VAL A 89 7.55 -3.25 30.22
N ASP A 90 7.08 -2.91 31.43
CA ASP A 90 7.40 -3.68 32.62
C ASP A 90 6.70 -5.02 32.60
N ASN A 91 5.38 -5.02 32.37
CA ASN A 91 4.58 -6.23 32.34
C ASN A 91 3.34 -6.10 31.44
N ILE A 92 2.91 -7.23 30.86
CA ILE A 92 1.61 -7.35 30.18
C ILE A 92 0.92 -8.61 30.69
N THR A 93 -0.30 -8.49 31.17
CA THR A 93 -1.07 -9.59 31.76
C THR A 93 -2.25 -9.98 30.88
N ASN A 94 -2.60 -11.28 30.89
CA ASN A 94 -3.76 -11.87 30.17
C ASN A 94 -3.78 -11.58 28.66
N LEU A 95 -2.62 -11.49 28.02
CA LEU A 95 -2.46 -11.17 26.61
C LEU A 95 -2.86 -12.34 25.70
N PRO A 96 -3.92 -12.22 24.87
CA PRO A 96 -4.27 -13.24 23.88
C PRO A 96 -3.27 -13.27 22.70
N ILE A 97 -3.34 -14.34 21.91
CA ILE A 97 -2.59 -14.40 20.65
C ILE A 97 -3.08 -13.29 19.71
N ALA A 98 -2.18 -12.42 19.29
CA ALA A 98 -2.47 -11.31 18.42
C ALA A 98 -2.39 -11.67 16.93
N ILE A 99 -3.45 -11.36 16.18
CA ILE A 99 -3.54 -11.48 14.73
C ILE A 99 -3.66 -10.08 14.14
N PRO A 100 -2.55 -9.42 13.73
CA PRO A 100 -2.63 -8.11 13.11
C PRO A 100 -3.08 -8.21 11.65
N ILE A 101 -3.98 -7.31 11.27
CA ILE A 101 -4.52 -7.15 9.93
C ILE A 101 -4.18 -5.75 9.43
N GLU A 102 -2.98 -5.63 8.86
CA GLU A 102 -2.42 -4.36 8.37
C GLU A 102 -2.89 -4.06 6.94
N GLN A 103 -2.85 -2.77 6.53
CA GLN A 103 -3.16 -2.32 5.16
C GLN A 103 -2.08 -2.65 4.13
N ARG A 104 -1.01 -3.36 4.50
CA ARG A 104 0.07 -3.68 3.55
C ARG A 104 -0.48 -4.40 2.32
N LYS A 105 -0.01 -3.97 1.14
CA LYS A 105 -0.27 -4.70 -0.11
C LYS A 105 0.11 -6.15 0.08
N MET A 106 -0.69 -7.06 -0.45
CA MET A 106 -0.32 -8.46 -0.45
C MET A 106 0.91 -8.64 -1.33
N SER A 107 2.03 -9.06 -0.74
CA SER A 107 3.19 -9.53 -1.47
C SER A 107 2.82 -10.89 -2.09
N GLY A 108 2.15 -10.86 -3.23
CA GLY A 108 1.80 -12.08 -3.97
C GLY A 108 2.86 -12.36 -5.02
N ASN A 109 3.16 -13.64 -5.23
CA ASN A 109 3.75 -14.03 -6.50
C ASN A 109 2.67 -13.88 -7.59
N VAL A 110 3.09 -13.81 -8.84
CA VAL A 110 2.22 -13.65 -10.03
C VAL A 110 1.11 -14.72 -10.13
N ARG A 111 1.21 -15.81 -9.35
CA ARG A 111 0.24 -16.92 -9.29
C ARG A 111 -0.79 -16.78 -8.17
N SER A 112 -0.62 -15.79 -7.27
CA SER A 112 -1.56 -15.55 -6.18
C SER A 112 -2.76 -14.75 -6.69
N THR A 113 -3.96 -15.31 -6.52
CA THR A 113 -5.24 -14.69 -6.89
C THR A 113 -6.17 -14.60 -5.69
N VAL A 114 -7.23 -13.79 -5.79
CA VAL A 114 -8.29 -13.75 -4.77
C VAL A 114 -8.80 -15.16 -4.49
N GLY A 115 -9.06 -15.97 -5.54
CA GLY A 115 -9.57 -17.33 -5.40
C GLY A 115 -8.61 -18.27 -4.66
N THR A 116 -7.30 -18.17 -4.89
CA THR A 116 -6.32 -19.02 -4.20
C THR A 116 -6.10 -18.56 -2.76
N TYR A 117 -6.08 -17.27 -2.51
CA TYR A 117 -5.88 -16.70 -1.18
C TYR A 117 -7.05 -17.00 -0.22
N THR A 118 -8.29 -16.93 -0.74
CA THR A 118 -9.52 -17.20 0.00
C THR A 118 -9.88 -18.69 0.05
N GLU A 119 -9.07 -19.55 -0.60
CA GLU A 119 -9.27 -20.99 -0.74
C GLU A 119 -10.52 -21.39 -1.56
N ILE A 120 -11.33 -20.45 -2.04
CA ILE A 120 -12.52 -20.72 -2.85
C ILE A 120 -12.14 -21.50 -4.10
N TYR A 121 -11.00 -21.16 -4.73
CA TYR A 121 -10.52 -21.89 -5.91
C TYR A 121 -10.25 -23.38 -5.63
N THR A 122 -9.78 -23.72 -4.43
CA THR A 122 -9.57 -25.12 -4.02
C THR A 122 -10.90 -25.89 -3.98
N PHE A 123 -11.94 -25.29 -3.41
CA PHE A 123 -13.28 -25.88 -3.39
C PHE A 123 -13.93 -25.94 -4.78
N LEU A 124 -13.70 -24.94 -5.66
CA LEU A 124 -14.15 -25.02 -7.05
C LEU A 124 -13.48 -26.17 -7.81
N ARG A 125 -12.18 -26.37 -7.65
CA ARG A 125 -11.48 -27.54 -8.24
C ARG A 125 -12.05 -28.85 -7.77
N LEU A 126 -12.38 -28.95 -6.47
CA LEU A 126 -13.03 -30.13 -5.91
C LEU A 126 -14.44 -30.32 -6.50
N LEU A 127 -15.22 -29.23 -6.64
CA LEU A 127 -16.56 -29.25 -7.24
C LEU A 127 -16.51 -29.80 -8.69
N PHE A 128 -15.61 -29.27 -9.53
CA PHE A 128 -15.44 -29.72 -10.91
C PHE A 128 -14.99 -31.19 -11.00
N SER A 129 -14.12 -31.64 -10.09
CA SER A 129 -13.66 -33.03 -10.06
C SER A 129 -14.77 -34.02 -9.68
N ARG A 130 -15.85 -33.57 -9.04
CA ARG A 130 -16.95 -34.46 -8.57
C ARG A 130 -18.13 -34.52 -9.53
N ILE A 131 -18.53 -33.39 -10.10
CA ILE A 131 -19.75 -33.26 -10.90
C ILE A 131 -19.54 -32.68 -12.31
N GLY A 132 -18.34 -32.23 -12.64
CA GLY A 132 -18.04 -31.66 -13.97
C GLY A 132 -18.04 -32.72 -15.07
N GLN A 133 -18.56 -32.37 -16.25
CA GLN A 133 -18.64 -33.24 -17.43
C GLN A 133 -17.98 -32.58 -18.64
N PRO A 134 -17.22 -33.33 -19.47
CA PRO A 134 -16.76 -34.71 -19.24
C PRO A 134 -15.76 -34.76 -18.06
N PHE A 135 -15.62 -35.94 -17.44
CA PHE A 135 -14.61 -36.15 -16.41
C PHE A 135 -13.21 -36.09 -17.03
N VAL A 136 -12.38 -35.17 -16.53
CA VAL A 136 -11.01 -34.94 -17.05
C VAL A 136 -9.91 -35.25 -16.05
N GLY A 137 -10.30 -35.58 -14.81
CA GLY A 137 -9.39 -35.92 -13.71
C GLY A 137 -9.81 -35.31 -12.38
N TYR A 138 -9.01 -35.56 -11.35
CA TYR A 138 -9.23 -35.04 -10.00
C TYR A 138 -8.88 -33.54 -9.88
N SER A 139 -8.93 -32.98 -8.68
CA SER A 139 -8.74 -31.55 -8.42
C SER A 139 -7.47 -30.94 -9.03
N ASP A 140 -6.41 -31.75 -9.20
CA ASP A 140 -5.15 -31.30 -9.76
C ASP A 140 -5.21 -31.02 -11.27
N ALA A 141 -6.13 -31.68 -11.99
CA ALA A 141 -6.43 -31.41 -13.39
C ALA A 141 -7.00 -29.99 -13.62
N PHE A 142 -7.50 -29.35 -12.59
CA PHE A 142 -8.04 -27.99 -12.61
C PHE A 142 -7.11 -26.95 -11.96
N SER A 143 -5.87 -27.32 -11.64
CA SER A 143 -4.90 -26.44 -11.02
C SER A 143 -3.97 -25.82 -12.05
N PHE A 144 -3.95 -24.50 -12.16
CA PHE A 144 -2.98 -23.80 -13.01
C PHE A 144 -1.53 -23.82 -12.46
N ASN A 145 -1.33 -24.38 -11.26
CA ASN A 145 -0.01 -24.60 -10.65
C ASN A 145 0.48 -26.06 -10.79
N HIS A 146 -0.39 -26.96 -11.26
CA HIS A 146 -0.06 -28.37 -11.39
C HIS A 146 0.14 -28.76 -12.88
N PRO A 147 1.11 -29.62 -13.23
CA PRO A 147 1.38 -30.02 -14.61
C PRO A 147 0.17 -30.55 -15.38
N GLN A 148 -0.75 -31.24 -14.71
CA GLN A 148 -1.96 -31.80 -15.33
C GLN A 148 -2.98 -30.74 -15.79
N GLY A 149 -3.00 -29.58 -15.13
CA GLY A 149 -4.02 -28.54 -15.39
C GLY A 149 -3.48 -27.29 -16.04
N LYS A 150 -2.19 -26.99 -15.89
CA LYS A 150 -1.61 -25.74 -16.37
C LYS A 150 -1.55 -25.65 -17.89
N CYS A 151 -1.66 -24.46 -18.44
CA CYS A 151 -1.33 -24.19 -19.83
C CYS A 151 0.18 -24.30 -20.05
N GLU A 152 0.61 -25.14 -21.00
CA GLU A 152 2.02 -25.42 -21.26
C GLU A 152 2.75 -24.19 -21.82
N VAL A 153 2.07 -23.34 -22.63
CA VAL A 153 2.67 -22.18 -23.30
C VAL A 153 3.03 -21.07 -22.30
N CYS A 154 2.16 -20.77 -21.33
CA CYS A 154 2.41 -19.74 -20.33
C CYS A 154 2.76 -20.29 -18.94
N ASP A 155 2.93 -21.58 -18.81
CA ASP A 155 3.23 -22.26 -17.53
C ASP A 155 2.23 -21.89 -16.40
N GLY A 156 0.94 -21.76 -16.75
CA GLY A 156 -0.12 -21.37 -15.80
C GLY A 156 -0.14 -19.91 -15.39
N LEU A 157 0.61 -19.03 -16.08
CA LEU A 157 0.65 -17.59 -15.78
C LEU A 157 -0.54 -16.82 -16.37
N GLY A 158 -1.11 -17.28 -17.49
CA GLY A 158 -2.18 -16.62 -18.23
C GLY A 158 -1.70 -15.56 -19.21
N PHE A 159 -0.43 -15.18 -19.15
CA PHE A 159 0.20 -14.21 -20.04
C PHE A 159 1.59 -14.68 -20.47
N THR A 160 2.09 -14.13 -21.57
CA THR A 160 3.44 -14.37 -22.09
C THR A 160 4.18 -13.03 -22.18
N LYS A 161 5.48 -13.07 -21.89
CA LYS A 161 6.33 -11.90 -22.06
C LYS A 161 6.91 -11.94 -23.47
N LYS A 162 6.60 -10.93 -24.28
CA LYS A 162 7.18 -10.72 -25.60
C LYS A 162 8.26 -9.67 -25.52
N ILE A 163 9.37 -9.94 -26.22
CA ILE A 163 10.46 -8.98 -26.38
C ILE A 163 10.27 -8.28 -27.73
N ASN A 164 10.12 -6.97 -27.70
CA ASN A 164 10.04 -6.16 -28.91
C ASN A 164 11.46 -5.80 -29.36
N LEU A 165 11.90 -6.47 -30.41
CA LEU A 165 13.25 -6.29 -30.96
C LEU A 165 13.54 -4.86 -31.42
N LYS A 166 12.52 -4.11 -31.90
CA LYS A 166 12.70 -2.73 -32.37
C LYS A 166 13.13 -1.76 -31.27
N TYR A 167 12.79 -2.06 -30.01
CA TYR A 167 13.20 -1.26 -28.86
C TYR A 167 14.40 -1.85 -28.12
N LEU A 168 14.81 -3.08 -28.45
CA LEU A 168 15.95 -3.75 -27.82
C LEU A 168 17.21 -3.62 -28.67
N VAL A 169 17.08 -3.67 -29.99
CA VAL A 169 18.21 -3.73 -30.92
C VAL A 169 18.09 -2.64 -31.98
N ASP A 170 19.12 -1.80 -32.11
CA ASP A 170 19.25 -0.88 -33.22
C ASP A 170 19.98 -1.60 -34.38
N PHE A 171 19.21 -2.01 -35.37
CA PHE A 171 19.70 -2.71 -36.53
C PHE A 171 20.64 -1.88 -37.44
N ASN A 172 20.66 -0.54 -37.28
CA ASN A 172 21.57 0.33 -38.08
C ASN A 172 22.96 0.46 -37.47
N GLN A 173 23.19 -0.14 -36.30
CA GLN A 173 24.47 -0.17 -35.61
C GLN A 173 25.15 -1.55 -35.76
N SER A 174 26.48 -1.58 -35.61
CA SER A 174 27.27 -2.78 -35.49
C SER A 174 27.44 -3.23 -34.04
N LEU A 175 27.96 -4.45 -33.80
CA LEU A 175 28.18 -4.93 -32.43
C LEU A 175 29.18 -4.07 -31.61
N ASN A 176 30.04 -3.30 -32.28
CA ASN A 176 30.99 -2.37 -31.67
C ASN A 176 30.37 -1.00 -31.34
N GLU A 177 29.18 -0.67 -31.85
CA GLU A 177 28.47 0.62 -31.68
C GLU A 177 27.32 0.56 -30.68
N ASP A 178 27.34 -0.39 -29.77
CA ASP A 178 26.30 -0.56 -28.70
C ASP A 178 24.85 -0.77 -29.20
N PRO A 179 24.60 -1.71 -30.13
CA PRO A 179 23.29 -1.87 -30.76
C PRO A 179 22.20 -2.40 -29.84
N ILE A 180 22.55 -2.90 -28.65
CA ILE A 180 21.60 -3.55 -27.71
C ILE A 180 21.33 -2.63 -26.51
N ASP A 181 20.11 -2.09 -26.40
CA ASP A 181 19.71 -1.17 -25.31
C ASP A 181 19.51 -1.92 -23.97
N PHE A 182 20.61 -2.49 -23.48
CA PHE A 182 20.65 -3.05 -22.12
C PHE A 182 22.09 -2.98 -21.55
N PRO A 183 22.27 -2.46 -20.31
CA PRO A 183 23.59 -2.07 -19.79
C PRO A 183 24.67 -3.16 -19.82
N THR A 184 24.28 -4.43 -19.66
CA THR A 184 25.25 -5.53 -19.59
C THR A 184 25.63 -6.10 -20.95
N PHE A 185 25.06 -5.56 -22.04
CA PHE A 185 25.37 -5.89 -23.43
C PHE A 185 26.16 -4.78 -24.15
N GLY A 186 26.43 -3.66 -23.51
CA GLY A 186 27.24 -2.57 -24.07
C GLY A 186 28.66 -3.01 -24.38
N ASN A 187 29.34 -2.30 -25.30
CA ASN A 187 30.70 -2.61 -25.75
C ASN A 187 31.66 -2.80 -24.58
N GLY A 188 32.41 -3.89 -24.61
CA GLY A 188 33.31 -4.27 -23.51
C GLY A 188 32.68 -4.95 -22.31
N ALA A 189 31.34 -4.94 -22.20
CA ALA A 189 30.63 -5.61 -21.11
C ALA A 189 30.74 -7.14 -21.21
N TRP A 190 30.55 -7.84 -20.10
CA TRP A 190 30.74 -9.28 -20.04
C TRP A 190 29.80 -10.09 -20.95
N ARG A 191 28.55 -9.62 -21.20
CA ARG A 191 27.63 -10.25 -22.15
C ARG A 191 27.96 -9.92 -23.60
N TRP A 192 28.39 -8.69 -23.87
CA TRP A 192 28.89 -8.31 -25.19
C TRP A 192 30.03 -9.22 -25.64
N LYS A 193 30.98 -9.54 -24.74
CA LYS A 193 32.11 -10.45 -25.02
C LYS A 193 31.66 -11.83 -25.48
N ARG A 194 30.45 -12.27 -25.14
CA ARG A 194 29.90 -13.56 -25.60
C ARG A 194 29.56 -13.56 -27.10
N TYR A 195 29.27 -12.42 -27.68
CA TYR A 195 29.03 -12.26 -29.11
C TYR A 195 30.34 -11.87 -29.82
N ALA A 196 31.04 -10.90 -29.29
CA ALA A 196 32.29 -10.41 -29.87
C ALA A 196 33.40 -11.45 -29.95
N HIS A 197 33.56 -12.32 -28.97
CA HIS A 197 34.60 -13.33 -28.90
C HIS A 197 34.14 -14.72 -29.45
N SER A 198 32.93 -14.81 -30.00
CA SER A 198 32.40 -16.07 -30.53
C SER A 198 33.05 -16.48 -31.87
N GLY A 199 33.56 -15.50 -32.60
CA GLY A 199 34.06 -15.71 -33.98
C GLY A 199 32.95 -15.91 -35.02
N LEU A 200 31.68 -15.73 -34.63
CA LEU A 200 30.53 -15.94 -35.51
C LEU A 200 30.11 -14.69 -36.28
N PHE A 201 30.56 -13.51 -35.86
CA PHE A 201 30.09 -12.22 -36.39
C PHE A 201 31.25 -11.30 -36.78
N ASP A 202 31.05 -10.53 -37.86
CA ASP A 202 31.86 -9.34 -38.14
C ASP A 202 31.34 -8.21 -37.21
N LEU A 203 32.18 -7.76 -36.29
CA LEU A 203 31.82 -6.78 -35.26
C LEU A 203 31.60 -5.36 -35.81
N ASN A 204 32.10 -5.05 -37.02
CA ASN A 204 31.97 -3.76 -37.68
C ASN A 204 30.84 -3.73 -38.72
N LYS A 205 30.30 -4.89 -39.08
CA LYS A 205 29.16 -5.02 -39.98
C LYS A 205 27.89 -4.63 -39.27
N LYS A 206 27.05 -3.80 -39.90
CA LYS A 206 25.74 -3.41 -39.32
C LYS A 206 24.82 -4.61 -39.21
N ILE A 207 24.05 -4.71 -38.12
CA ILE A 207 23.17 -5.88 -37.89
C ILE A 207 22.14 -6.05 -39.02
N LYS A 208 21.66 -4.97 -39.64
CA LYS A 208 20.73 -5.03 -40.77
C LYS A 208 21.33 -5.71 -42.00
N ASP A 209 22.66 -5.70 -42.13
CA ASP A 209 23.37 -6.26 -43.27
C ASP A 209 23.80 -7.72 -43.01
N TYR A 210 23.48 -8.30 -41.85
CA TYR A 210 23.73 -9.72 -41.54
C TYR A 210 22.90 -10.62 -42.44
N SER A 211 23.46 -11.79 -42.77
CA SER A 211 22.69 -12.84 -43.44
C SER A 211 21.57 -13.33 -42.52
N LYS A 212 20.60 -14.04 -43.10
CA LYS A 212 19.52 -14.64 -42.30
C LYS A 212 20.06 -15.59 -41.24
N GLU A 213 21.08 -16.37 -41.59
CA GLU A 213 21.76 -17.34 -40.71
C GLU A 213 22.50 -16.60 -39.58
N GLU A 214 23.24 -15.52 -39.89
CA GLU A 214 23.91 -14.68 -38.89
C GLU A 214 22.90 -14.05 -37.93
N LEU A 215 21.78 -13.55 -38.46
CA LEU A 215 20.72 -12.93 -37.67
C LEU A 215 20.01 -13.96 -36.77
N ASP A 216 19.69 -15.14 -37.28
CA ASP A 216 19.10 -16.23 -36.53
C ASP A 216 20.04 -16.71 -35.40
N LEU A 217 21.34 -16.81 -35.68
CA LEU A 217 22.36 -17.11 -34.68
C LEU A 217 22.42 -16.03 -33.59
N LEU A 218 22.44 -14.75 -33.97
CA LEU A 218 22.51 -13.65 -33.01
C LEU A 218 21.27 -13.60 -32.11
N LEU A 219 20.08 -13.77 -32.69
CA LEU A 219 18.82 -13.51 -31.98
C LEU A 219 18.22 -14.74 -31.31
N TYR A 220 18.27 -15.92 -31.97
CA TYR A 220 17.44 -17.07 -31.61
C TYR A 220 18.21 -18.35 -31.26
N ALA A 221 19.52 -18.42 -31.49
CA ALA A 221 20.26 -19.65 -31.28
C ALA A 221 20.06 -20.24 -29.88
N PRO A 222 19.73 -21.53 -29.76
CA PRO A 222 19.68 -22.21 -28.46
C PRO A 222 21.08 -22.32 -27.85
N GLN A 223 21.13 -22.67 -26.57
CA GLN A 223 22.38 -22.83 -25.85
C GLN A 223 23.17 -24.01 -26.47
N GLN A 224 24.38 -23.75 -26.98
CA GLN A 224 25.20 -24.72 -27.68
C GLN A 224 26.71 -24.51 -27.47
N LYS A 225 27.50 -25.55 -27.65
CA LYS A 225 28.97 -25.45 -27.74
C LYS A 225 29.37 -24.94 -29.11
N LEU A 226 30.38 -24.08 -29.18
CA LEU A 226 30.99 -23.71 -30.46
C LEU A 226 31.83 -24.89 -31.01
N ALA A 227 31.66 -25.16 -32.28
CA ALA A 227 32.42 -26.22 -32.95
C ALA A 227 33.91 -25.90 -33.01
N SER A 228 34.27 -24.65 -33.30
CA SER A 228 35.64 -24.15 -33.40
C SER A 228 35.77 -22.85 -32.58
N PRO A 229 35.91 -22.95 -31.25
CA PRO A 229 35.95 -21.77 -30.38
C PRO A 229 37.27 -20.99 -30.58
N PRO A 230 37.24 -19.67 -30.80
CA PRO A 230 38.44 -18.83 -30.83
C PRO A 230 39.19 -18.84 -29.49
N GLU A 231 40.49 -18.48 -29.51
CA GLU A 231 41.34 -18.48 -28.30
C GLU A 231 40.77 -17.66 -27.13
N LYS A 232 40.12 -16.53 -27.45
CA LYS A 232 39.47 -15.66 -26.45
C LYS A 232 38.14 -16.20 -25.88
N TRP A 233 37.63 -17.33 -26.40
CA TRP A 233 36.39 -17.95 -25.93
C TRP A 233 36.66 -18.83 -24.71
N PRO A 234 35.93 -18.64 -23.57
CA PRO A 234 36.16 -19.48 -22.40
C PRO A 234 35.80 -20.95 -22.67
N LYS A 235 36.66 -21.89 -22.32
CA LYS A 235 36.53 -23.34 -22.62
C LYS A 235 35.21 -23.96 -22.13
N THR A 236 34.64 -23.45 -21.03
CA THR A 236 33.39 -23.95 -20.44
C THR A 236 32.16 -23.17 -20.90
N ALA A 237 32.34 -22.13 -21.73
CA ALA A 237 31.24 -21.27 -22.12
C ALA A 237 30.38 -21.90 -23.23
N LEU A 238 29.08 -21.71 -23.12
CA LEU A 238 28.11 -22.04 -24.14
C LEU A 238 27.66 -20.77 -24.85
N TYR A 239 27.57 -20.83 -26.17
CA TYR A 239 26.98 -19.80 -26.99
C TYR A 239 25.45 -19.87 -26.89
N GLU A 240 24.79 -18.72 -26.89
CA GLU A 240 23.33 -18.60 -26.79
C GLU A 240 22.91 -17.27 -27.41
N GLY A 241 21.89 -17.28 -28.25
CA GLY A 241 21.34 -16.09 -28.86
C GLY A 241 20.76 -15.08 -27.86
N LEU A 242 20.55 -13.86 -28.31
CA LEU A 242 20.12 -12.72 -27.48
C LEU A 242 18.79 -12.98 -26.76
N LEU A 243 17.76 -13.44 -27.49
CA LEU A 243 16.43 -13.63 -26.91
C LEU A 243 16.35 -14.78 -25.88
N PRO A 244 16.89 -15.99 -26.16
CA PRO A 244 16.95 -17.04 -25.15
C PRO A 244 17.72 -16.60 -23.90
N ARG A 245 18.86 -15.92 -24.10
CA ARG A 245 19.67 -15.39 -22.98
C ARG A 245 18.93 -14.38 -22.13
N ILE A 246 18.25 -13.40 -22.72
CA ILE A 246 17.47 -12.39 -22.00
C ILE A 246 16.33 -13.08 -21.21
N LYS A 247 15.61 -14.00 -21.84
CA LYS A 247 14.54 -14.76 -21.17
C LYS A 247 15.06 -15.53 -19.96
N ARG A 248 16.18 -16.23 -20.09
CA ARG A 248 16.75 -17.08 -19.05
C ARG A 248 17.43 -16.29 -17.93
N SER A 249 18.28 -15.30 -18.28
CA SER A 249 19.24 -14.70 -17.35
C SER A 249 18.88 -13.30 -16.88
N ILE A 250 17.81 -12.67 -17.42
CA ILE A 250 17.44 -11.30 -17.06
C ILE A 250 15.97 -11.23 -16.62
N ILE A 251 15.01 -11.63 -17.45
CA ILE A 251 13.59 -11.29 -17.24
C ILE A 251 13.04 -11.72 -15.87
N ASN A 252 13.45 -12.86 -15.34
CA ASN A 252 12.94 -13.43 -14.09
C ASN A 252 13.99 -13.50 -12.97
N THR A 253 15.04 -12.69 -13.05
CA THR A 253 16.15 -12.68 -12.09
C THR A 253 16.23 -11.36 -11.33
N ASP A 254 17.07 -11.30 -10.29
CA ASP A 254 17.30 -10.05 -9.53
C ASP A 254 17.93 -8.95 -10.38
N GLU A 255 18.68 -9.30 -11.41
CA GLU A 255 19.18 -8.33 -12.39
C GLU A 255 18.03 -7.66 -13.14
N GLY A 256 17.02 -8.42 -13.56
CA GLY A 256 15.82 -7.87 -14.18
C GLY A 256 15.03 -6.97 -13.24
N LYS A 257 14.99 -7.28 -11.94
CA LYS A 257 14.37 -6.40 -10.94
C LYS A 257 15.12 -5.07 -10.82
N ARG A 258 16.47 -5.09 -10.82
CA ARG A 258 17.30 -3.88 -10.75
C ARG A 258 17.14 -2.99 -12.00
N HIS A 259 16.97 -3.58 -13.17
CA HIS A 259 16.83 -2.87 -14.45
C HIS A 259 15.39 -2.84 -14.98
N ARG A 260 14.39 -2.91 -14.09
CA ARG A 260 12.98 -3.01 -14.46
C ARG A 260 12.52 -1.92 -15.44
N LYS A 261 12.91 -0.66 -15.23
CA LYS A 261 12.54 0.46 -16.11
C LYS A 261 13.05 0.30 -17.54
N GLN A 262 14.22 -0.32 -17.70
CA GLN A 262 14.81 -0.60 -19.04
C GLN A 262 14.11 -1.78 -19.68
N LEU A 263 13.82 -2.84 -18.90
CA LEU A 263 13.04 -3.98 -19.40
C LEU A 263 11.66 -3.57 -19.89
N GLU A 264 10.98 -2.67 -19.17
CA GLU A 264 9.64 -2.17 -19.51
C GLU A 264 9.60 -1.45 -20.88
N LYS A 265 10.75 -0.98 -21.42
CA LYS A 265 10.80 -0.38 -22.76
C LYS A 265 10.60 -1.40 -23.87
N PHE A 266 11.13 -2.60 -23.73
CA PHE A 266 11.14 -3.60 -24.79
C PHE A 266 10.48 -4.94 -24.43
N VAL A 267 10.01 -5.13 -23.18
CA VAL A 267 9.24 -6.32 -22.78
C VAL A 267 7.79 -5.92 -22.59
N SER A 268 6.93 -6.41 -23.49
CA SER A 268 5.47 -6.34 -23.30
C SER A 268 4.95 -7.62 -22.63
N THR A 269 3.85 -7.47 -21.91
CA THR A 269 3.13 -8.60 -21.34
C THR A 269 1.80 -8.73 -22.07
N ASP A 270 1.67 -9.79 -22.87
CA ASP A 270 0.49 -10.04 -23.68
C ASP A 270 -0.30 -11.23 -23.11
N ILE A 271 -1.61 -11.22 -23.27
CA ILE A 271 -2.44 -12.37 -22.93
C ILE A 271 -1.94 -13.61 -23.68
N CYS A 272 -1.85 -14.75 -23.00
CA CYS A 272 -1.38 -15.98 -23.62
C CYS A 272 -2.30 -16.37 -24.79
N PRO A 273 -1.76 -16.55 -26.01
CA PRO A 273 -2.58 -16.83 -27.19
C PRO A 273 -3.30 -18.19 -27.13
N THR A 274 -2.75 -19.15 -26.37
CA THR A 274 -3.31 -20.50 -26.24
C THR A 274 -4.45 -20.57 -25.24
N CYS A 275 -4.21 -20.08 -24.01
CA CYS A 275 -5.22 -20.18 -22.95
C CYS A 275 -6.05 -18.89 -22.78
N GLN A 276 -5.79 -17.84 -23.53
CA GLN A 276 -6.50 -16.56 -23.50
C GLN A 276 -6.72 -16.02 -22.07
N GLY A 277 -5.71 -16.17 -21.21
CA GLY A 277 -5.75 -15.70 -19.82
C GLY A 277 -6.30 -16.70 -18.80
N SER A 278 -6.93 -17.81 -19.22
CA SER A 278 -7.51 -18.81 -18.29
C SER A 278 -6.48 -19.56 -17.44
N ARG A 279 -5.21 -19.53 -17.79
CA ARG A 279 -4.07 -20.22 -17.14
C ARG A 279 -4.10 -21.76 -17.26
N LEU A 280 -5.20 -22.34 -17.75
CA LEU A 280 -5.46 -23.77 -17.82
C LEU A 280 -5.28 -24.31 -19.23
N ASN A 281 -5.05 -25.61 -19.35
CA ASN A 281 -4.98 -26.30 -20.64
C ASN A 281 -6.40 -26.60 -21.19
N ALA A 282 -6.49 -26.95 -22.45
CA ALA A 282 -7.74 -27.23 -23.15
C ALA A 282 -8.54 -28.39 -22.53
N LYS A 283 -7.86 -29.41 -21.98
CA LYS A 283 -8.49 -30.54 -21.31
C LYS A 283 -9.25 -30.10 -20.05
N ALA A 284 -8.64 -29.29 -19.19
CA ALA A 284 -9.30 -28.74 -18.01
C ALA A 284 -10.51 -27.88 -18.39
N LEU A 285 -10.38 -27.06 -19.45
CA LEU A 285 -11.43 -26.16 -19.91
C LEU A 285 -12.60 -26.89 -20.64
N SER A 286 -12.41 -28.10 -21.12
CA SER A 286 -13.48 -28.89 -21.72
C SER A 286 -14.52 -29.38 -20.71
N CYS A 287 -14.13 -29.49 -19.43
CA CYS A 287 -15.02 -29.90 -18.32
C CYS A 287 -15.91 -28.73 -17.90
N LYS A 288 -17.22 -28.99 -17.84
CA LYS A 288 -18.24 -27.97 -17.56
C LYS A 288 -19.23 -28.41 -16.48
N ILE A 289 -19.77 -27.42 -15.76
CA ILE A 289 -20.93 -27.57 -14.87
C ILE A 289 -21.94 -26.53 -15.35
N ASP A 290 -23.17 -26.98 -15.68
CA ASP A 290 -24.24 -26.12 -16.22
C ASP A 290 -23.77 -25.20 -17.38
N GLY A 291 -22.96 -25.77 -18.29
CA GLY A 291 -22.44 -25.06 -19.47
C GLY A 291 -21.21 -24.21 -19.23
N HIS A 292 -20.78 -23.97 -18.01
CA HIS A 292 -19.63 -23.14 -17.63
C HIS A 292 -18.43 -23.98 -17.27
N ASN A 293 -17.24 -23.66 -17.76
CA ASN A 293 -15.98 -24.20 -17.31
C ASN A 293 -15.47 -23.46 -16.06
N ILE A 294 -14.43 -23.99 -15.40
CA ILE A 294 -13.91 -23.39 -14.18
C ILE A 294 -13.34 -21.97 -14.37
N SER A 295 -12.80 -21.64 -15.57
CA SER A 295 -12.32 -20.29 -15.90
C SER A 295 -13.45 -19.28 -16.00
N ASP A 296 -14.62 -19.70 -16.54
CA ASP A 296 -15.81 -18.86 -16.61
C ASP A 296 -16.28 -18.49 -15.20
N LEU A 297 -16.32 -19.47 -14.26
CA LEU A 297 -16.71 -19.23 -12.89
C LEU A 297 -15.74 -18.29 -12.16
N VAL A 298 -14.47 -18.48 -12.38
CA VAL A 298 -13.42 -17.66 -11.73
C VAL A 298 -13.41 -16.22 -12.25
N ALA A 299 -13.88 -16.00 -13.49
CA ALA A 299 -14.00 -14.67 -14.12
C ALA A 299 -15.26 -13.90 -13.70
N MET A 300 -16.30 -14.60 -13.20
CA MET A 300 -17.52 -13.96 -12.70
C MET A 300 -17.25 -13.08 -11.48
N SER A 301 -18.09 -12.05 -11.27
CA SER A 301 -18.12 -11.37 -9.97
C SER A 301 -18.52 -12.34 -8.87
N LEU A 302 -18.12 -12.06 -7.61
CA LEU A 302 -18.47 -12.95 -6.49
C LEU A 302 -19.98 -13.05 -6.30
N ASP A 303 -20.73 -11.96 -6.57
CA ASP A 303 -22.20 -11.94 -6.53
C ASP A 303 -22.79 -12.89 -7.58
N GLU A 304 -22.34 -12.82 -8.85
CA GLU A 304 -22.78 -13.70 -9.93
C GLU A 304 -22.42 -15.16 -9.64
N LEU A 305 -21.20 -15.40 -9.16
CA LEU A 305 -20.73 -16.73 -8.79
C LEU A 305 -21.58 -17.37 -7.69
N GLN A 306 -21.94 -16.59 -6.66
CA GLN A 306 -22.78 -17.06 -5.56
C GLN A 306 -24.15 -17.53 -6.07
N LEU A 307 -24.79 -16.74 -6.91
CA LEU A 307 -26.09 -17.08 -7.50
C LEU A 307 -26.03 -18.40 -8.31
N LEU A 308 -24.92 -18.61 -9.04
CA LEU A 308 -24.72 -19.85 -9.81
C LEU A 308 -24.50 -21.05 -8.88
N ILE A 309 -23.60 -20.91 -7.87
CA ILE A 309 -23.33 -21.99 -6.90
C ILE A 309 -24.60 -22.40 -6.15
N GLN A 310 -25.47 -21.45 -5.79
CA GLN A 310 -26.73 -21.73 -5.11
C GLN A 310 -27.69 -22.60 -5.94
N LYS A 311 -27.70 -22.45 -7.28
CA LYS A 311 -28.55 -23.20 -8.20
C LYS A 311 -28.15 -24.66 -8.36
N ILE A 312 -26.89 -25.04 -8.08
CA ILE A 312 -26.41 -26.41 -8.22
C ILE A 312 -27.16 -27.32 -7.22
N ARG A 313 -27.91 -28.29 -7.75
CA ARG A 313 -28.67 -29.29 -6.97
C ARG A 313 -28.03 -30.66 -7.12
N ASN A 314 -27.05 -30.98 -6.27
CA ASN A 314 -26.39 -32.27 -6.25
C ASN A 314 -25.94 -32.59 -4.81
N SER A 315 -26.43 -33.72 -4.27
CA SER A 315 -26.14 -34.15 -2.89
C SER A 315 -24.67 -34.50 -2.65
N LEU A 316 -23.95 -34.95 -3.68
CA LEU A 316 -22.53 -35.35 -3.57
C LEU A 316 -21.59 -34.16 -3.27
N VAL A 317 -22.03 -32.94 -3.48
CA VAL A 317 -21.21 -31.74 -3.33
C VAL A 317 -21.79 -30.72 -2.33
N GLN A 318 -22.76 -31.13 -1.52
CA GLN A 318 -23.43 -30.25 -0.57
C GLN A 318 -22.46 -29.59 0.41
N ASP A 319 -21.52 -30.31 0.97
CA ASP A 319 -20.52 -29.77 1.88
C ASP A 319 -19.57 -28.78 1.19
N VAL A 320 -19.13 -29.14 -0.03
CA VAL A 320 -18.28 -28.27 -0.85
C VAL A 320 -19.00 -26.96 -1.16
N LYS A 321 -20.28 -27.05 -1.55
CA LYS A 321 -21.14 -25.89 -1.82
C LYS A 321 -21.30 -25.01 -0.57
N THR A 322 -21.50 -25.60 0.61
CA THR A 322 -21.60 -24.89 1.88
C THR A 322 -20.30 -24.12 2.18
N GLN A 323 -19.14 -24.74 1.97
CA GLN A 323 -17.85 -24.10 2.18
C GLN A 323 -17.58 -22.97 1.19
N ILE A 324 -17.99 -23.09 -0.07
CA ILE A 324 -17.89 -22.01 -1.07
C ILE A 324 -18.78 -20.85 -0.65
N ASN A 325 -20.08 -21.11 -0.36
CA ASN A 325 -21.03 -20.07 0.00
C ASN A 325 -20.60 -19.33 1.28
N LYS A 326 -20.15 -20.01 2.34
CA LYS A 326 -19.65 -19.38 3.57
C LYS A 326 -18.55 -18.34 3.28
N ARG A 327 -17.62 -18.65 2.37
CA ARG A 327 -16.53 -17.75 2.00
C ARG A 327 -16.99 -16.60 1.07
N LEU A 328 -17.89 -16.91 0.14
CA LEU A 328 -18.49 -15.88 -0.72
C LEU A 328 -19.32 -14.89 0.09
N ASP A 329 -20.16 -15.38 1.02
CA ASP A 329 -20.96 -14.55 1.93
C ASP A 329 -20.10 -13.56 2.71
N ALA A 330 -18.98 -14.03 3.28
CA ALA A 330 -18.06 -13.16 4.01
C ALA A 330 -17.46 -12.05 3.13
N LEU A 331 -17.04 -12.39 1.90
CA LEU A 331 -16.48 -11.42 0.95
C LEU A 331 -17.54 -10.42 0.45
N ILE A 332 -18.74 -10.89 0.16
CA ILE A 332 -19.86 -10.05 -0.31
C ILE A 332 -20.33 -9.13 0.81
N THR A 333 -20.48 -9.66 2.03
CA THR A 333 -20.89 -8.89 3.20
C THR A 333 -19.95 -7.72 3.47
N ILE A 334 -18.64 -7.90 3.29
CA ILE A 334 -17.64 -6.81 3.49
C ILE A 334 -17.56 -5.84 2.28
N GLY A 335 -18.44 -6.00 1.28
CA GLY A 335 -18.51 -5.10 0.14
C GLY A 335 -17.53 -5.41 -1.00
N LEU A 336 -17.11 -6.67 -1.14
CA LEU A 336 -16.19 -7.11 -2.21
C LEU A 336 -16.90 -7.94 -3.30
N GLY A 337 -18.22 -7.95 -3.36
CA GLY A 337 -19.02 -8.72 -4.32
C GLY A 337 -18.67 -8.45 -5.79
N TYR A 338 -18.19 -7.25 -6.10
CA TYR A 338 -17.75 -6.85 -7.44
C TYR A 338 -16.42 -7.48 -7.90
N LEU A 339 -15.62 -8.02 -7.00
CA LEU A 339 -14.36 -8.69 -7.36
C LEU A 339 -14.64 -10.02 -8.07
N ASN A 340 -13.62 -10.51 -8.78
CA ASN A 340 -13.60 -11.88 -9.30
C ASN A 340 -12.45 -12.68 -8.70
N LEU A 341 -12.56 -14.00 -8.75
CA LEU A 341 -11.56 -14.90 -8.17
C LEU A 341 -10.24 -14.94 -8.96
N ALA A 342 -10.26 -14.55 -10.25
CA ALA A 342 -9.08 -14.52 -11.13
C ALA A 342 -8.16 -13.34 -10.81
N ARG A 343 -8.67 -12.30 -10.14
CA ARG A 343 -7.90 -11.08 -9.87
C ARG A 343 -6.65 -11.37 -9.07
N SER A 344 -5.51 -10.93 -9.58
CA SER A 344 -4.21 -11.11 -8.92
C SER A 344 -4.13 -10.26 -7.65
N THR A 345 -3.58 -10.82 -6.56
CA THR A 345 -3.51 -10.17 -5.25
C THR A 345 -2.63 -8.93 -5.21
N ASP A 346 -1.63 -8.83 -6.10
CA ASP A 346 -0.76 -7.66 -6.24
C ASP A 346 -1.44 -6.45 -6.88
N THR A 347 -2.58 -6.66 -7.56
CA THR A 347 -3.39 -5.60 -8.18
C THR A 347 -4.42 -5.00 -7.25
N LEU A 348 -4.59 -5.56 -6.06
CA LEU A 348 -5.53 -5.08 -5.05
C LEU A 348 -5.05 -3.77 -4.41
N SER A 349 -5.99 -2.89 -4.11
CA SER A 349 -5.71 -1.75 -3.23
C SER A 349 -5.42 -2.24 -1.79
N GLY A 350 -4.79 -1.40 -0.97
CA GLY A 350 -4.52 -1.72 0.44
C GLY A 350 -5.80 -2.09 1.20
N GLY A 351 -6.87 -1.33 1.02
CA GLY A 351 -8.16 -1.58 1.65
C GLY A 351 -8.86 -2.84 1.14
N GLU A 352 -8.78 -3.17 -0.18
CA GLU A 352 -9.31 -4.44 -0.70
C GLU A 352 -8.56 -5.63 -0.10
N ALA A 353 -7.23 -5.55 -0.04
CA ALA A 353 -6.39 -6.58 0.55
C ALA A 353 -6.71 -6.81 2.04
N GLN A 354 -6.88 -5.73 2.81
CA GLN A 354 -7.26 -5.79 4.23
C GLN A 354 -8.64 -6.42 4.42
N ARG A 355 -9.64 -6.02 3.63
CA ARG A 355 -11.00 -6.59 3.68
C ARG A 355 -11.03 -8.08 3.33
N ILE A 356 -10.24 -8.52 2.35
CA ILE A 356 -10.10 -9.96 2.03
C ILE A 356 -9.51 -10.72 3.22
N ARG A 357 -8.52 -10.15 3.94
CA ARG A 357 -7.98 -10.76 5.17
C ARG A 357 -9.04 -10.86 6.24
N ILE A 358 -9.80 -9.79 6.50
CA ILE A 358 -10.91 -9.80 7.46
C ILE A 358 -11.93 -10.90 7.10
N ALA A 359 -12.39 -10.95 5.84
CA ALA A 359 -13.34 -11.96 5.38
C ALA A 359 -12.83 -13.40 5.58
N LYS A 360 -11.52 -13.64 5.36
CA LYS A 360 -10.89 -14.93 5.64
C LYS A 360 -10.98 -15.30 7.12
N HIS A 361 -10.74 -14.37 8.02
CA HIS A 361 -10.82 -14.60 9.47
C HIS A 361 -12.26 -14.77 9.97
N VAL A 362 -13.23 -14.05 9.41
CA VAL A 362 -14.66 -14.24 9.71
C VAL A 362 -15.13 -15.67 9.44
N THR A 363 -14.53 -16.33 8.46
CA THR A 363 -14.85 -17.74 8.14
C THR A 363 -14.05 -18.76 8.96
N SER A 364 -13.06 -18.30 9.73
CA SER A 364 -12.26 -19.14 10.64
C SER A 364 -13.08 -19.59 11.85
N SER A 365 -12.64 -20.67 12.49
CA SER A 365 -13.18 -21.15 13.75
C SER A 365 -12.34 -20.75 14.98
N LEU A 366 -11.38 -19.81 14.79
CA LEU A 366 -10.56 -19.32 15.88
C LEU A 366 -11.41 -18.47 16.83
N ASN A 367 -11.26 -18.71 18.11
CA ASN A 367 -11.85 -17.97 19.21
C ASN A 367 -10.80 -17.63 20.27
N ASP A 368 -11.12 -16.71 21.17
CA ASP A 368 -10.23 -16.20 22.23
C ASP A 368 -8.88 -15.67 21.70
N VAL A 369 -8.89 -15.11 20.48
CA VAL A 369 -7.73 -14.41 19.89
C VAL A 369 -7.99 -12.90 19.86
N MET A 370 -6.90 -12.12 19.74
CA MET A 370 -6.95 -10.68 19.64
C MET A 370 -6.69 -10.25 18.18
N TYR A 371 -7.74 -9.80 17.48
CA TYR A 371 -7.58 -9.18 16.17
C TYR A 371 -7.22 -7.71 16.31
N VAL A 372 -6.13 -7.31 15.69
CA VAL A 372 -5.62 -5.93 15.72
C VAL A 372 -5.63 -5.35 14.32
N LEU A 373 -6.41 -4.29 14.11
CA LEU A 373 -6.60 -3.67 12.80
C LEU A 373 -6.10 -2.24 12.79
N ASP A 374 -5.33 -1.89 11.76
CA ASP A 374 -4.82 -0.53 11.53
C ASP A 374 -5.69 0.17 10.50
N GLU A 375 -6.37 1.23 10.91
CA GLU A 375 -7.23 2.09 10.10
C GLU A 375 -8.13 1.33 9.10
N PRO A 376 -8.92 0.34 9.54
CA PRO A 376 -9.67 -0.50 8.61
C PRO A 376 -10.76 0.24 7.82
N SER A 377 -11.14 1.45 8.23
CA SER A 377 -12.10 2.32 7.51
C SER A 377 -11.47 3.19 6.42
N SER A 378 -10.13 3.20 6.30
CA SER A 378 -9.41 4.06 5.35
C SER A 378 -9.87 3.83 3.90
N GLY A 379 -10.23 4.92 3.20
CA GLY A 379 -10.72 4.87 1.82
C GLY A 379 -12.11 4.22 1.64
N LEU A 380 -12.89 4.06 2.72
CA LEU A 380 -14.22 3.47 2.66
C LEU A 380 -15.33 4.51 2.70
N HIS A 381 -16.31 4.34 1.82
CA HIS A 381 -17.57 5.06 1.91
C HIS A 381 -18.33 4.66 3.20
N PRO A 382 -19.13 5.55 3.84
CA PRO A 382 -19.92 5.24 5.04
C PRO A 382 -20.72 3.94 4.94
N LYS A 383 -21.36 3.66 3.80
CA LYS A 383 -22.06 2.41 3.51
C LYS A 383 -21.15 1.18 3.67
N ASP A 384 -19.89 1.27 3.21
CA ASP A 384 -18.93 0.17 3.32
C ASP A 384 -18.35 0.05 4.74
N ILE A 385 -18.29 1.14 5.50
CA ILE A 385 -17.94 1.12 6.94
C ILE A 385 -18.98 0.35 7.74
N GLU A 386 -20.26 0.49 7.41
CA GLU A 386 -21.32 -0.31 8.05
C GLU A 386 -21.17 -1.80 7.75
N ARG A 387 -20.82 -2.14 6.53
CA ARG A 387 -20.52 -3.52 6.12
C ARG A 387 -19.33 -4.09 6.90
N LEU A 388 -18.25 -3.30 7.01
CA LEU A 388 -17.07 -3.65 7.81
C LEU A 388 -17.44 -3.89 9.28
N TYR A 389 -18.20 -2.98 9.90
CA TYR A 389 -18.62 -3.10 11.28
C TYR A 389 -19.42 -4.40 11.54
N LYS A 390 -20.32 -4.80 10.62
CA LYS A 390 -21.03 -6.08 10.71
C LYS A 390 -20.05 -7.27 10.77
N CYS A 391 -18.99 -7.25 9.96
CA CYS A 391 -17.97 -8.32 9.98
C CYS A 391 -17.17 -8.31 11.29
N LEU A 392 -16.83 -7.13 11.82
CA LEU A 392 -16.12 -7.01 13.10
C LEU A 392 -17.00 -7.53 14.26
N ARG A 393 -18.31 -7.25 14.22
CA ARG A 393 -19.25 -7.83 15.20
C ARG A 393 -19.28 -9.34 15.16
N VAL A 394 -19.34 -9.95 13.98
CA VAL A 394 -19.30 -11.41 13.85
C VAL A 394 -18.04 -11.98 14.49
N LEU A 395 -16.87 -11.37 14.23
CA LEU A 395 -15.61 -11.79 14.88
C LEU A 395 -15.67 -11.65 16.42
N LYS A 396 -16.23 -10.55 16.92
CA LYS A 396 -16.42 -10.33 18.35
C LYS A 396 -17.36 -11.37 18.97
N ASP A 397 -18.52 -11.60 18.32
CA ASP A 397 -19.57 -12.54 18.80
C ASP A 397 -19.07 -14.01 18.79
N GLN A 398 -18.01 -14.32 18.06
CA GLN A 398 -17.26 -15.59 18.13
C GLN A 398 -16.35 -15.71 19.37
N GLY A 399 -16.37 -14.73 20.28
CA GLY A 399 -15.56 -14.73 21.51
C GLY A 399 -14.15 -14.15 21.31
N ASN A 400 -13.93 -13.31 20.31
CA ASN A 400 -12.63 -12.68 20.08
C ASN A 400 -12.58 -11.24 20.63
N THR A 401 -11.37 -10.77 20.94
CA THR A 401 -11.06 -9.38 21.26
C THR A 401 -10.72 -8.63 19.99
N ILE A 402 -11.35 -7.48 19.76
CA ILE A 402 -11.11 -6.65 18.57
C ILE A 402 -10.47 -5.34 18.99
N ILE A 403 -9.30 -5.04 18.49
CA ILE A 403 -8.60 -3.77 18.70
C ILE A 403 -8.48 -3.03 17.36
N LEU A 404 -8.98 -1.80 17.32
CA LEU A 404 -8.85 -0.91 16.18
C LEU A 404 -7.97 0.29 16.53
N VAL A 405 -7.01 0.62 15.70
CA VAL A 405 -6.40 1.95 15.67
C VAL A 405 -7.17 2.74 14.63
N GLU A 406 -7.93 3.75 15.06
CA GLU A 406 -8.92 4.39 14.19
C GLU A 406 -9.15 5.88 14.50
N HIS A 407 -9.54 6.61 13.42
CA HIS A 407 -9.90 8.03 13.46
C HIS A 407 -11.32 8.29 12.93
N ASN A 408 -11.97 7.28 12.36
CA ASN A 408 -13.28 7.44 11.74
C ASN A 408 -14.39 7.57 12.79
N PRO A 409 -15.19 8.66 12.76
CA PRO A 409 -16.25 8.90 13.73
C PRO A 409 -17.28 7.77 13.82
N LEU A 410 -17.64 7.14 12.68
CA LEU A 410 -18.64 6.08 12.66
C LEU A 410 -18.19 4.81 13.40
N LEU A 411 -16.89 4.47 13.36
CA LEU A 411 -16.36 3.32 14.10
C LEU A 411 -16.11 3.67 15.57
N ILE A 412 -15.63 4.89 15.87
CA ILE A 412 -15.46 5.36 17.25
C ILE A 412 -16.82 5.35 17.98
N GLN A 413 -17.89 5.83 17.35
CA GLN A 413 -19.25 5.84 17.90
C GLN A 413 -19.77 4.43 18.22
N ARG A 414 -19.34 3.42 17.49
CA ARG A 414 -19.80 2.02 17.59
C ARG A 414 -18.88 1.13 18.44
N ALA A 415 -17.82 1.70 19.01
CA ALA A 415 -16.91 1.00 19.91
C ALA A 415 -17.59 0.67 21.23
N ASP A 416 -17.31 -0.51 21.78
CA ASP A 416 -17.71 -0.88 23.15
C ASP A 416 -16.83 -0.13 24.17
N TYR A 417 -15.54 0.06 23.83
CA TYR A 417 -14.56 0.76 24.67
C TYR A 417 -13.64 1.64 23.84
N ILE A 418 -13.27 2.80 24.36
CA ILE A 418 -12.42 3.78 23.69
C ILE A 418 -11.22 4.09 24.58
N ILE A 419 -10.04 4.13 23.96
CA ILE A 419 -8.80 4.60 24.58
C ILE A 419 -8.24 5.73 23.72
N ASP A 420 -8.22 6.95 24.27
CA ASP A 420 -7.70 8.14 23.58
C ASP A 420 -6.27 8.43 24.01
N VAL A 421 -5.33 8.46 23.04
CA VAL A 421 -3.90 8.63 23.26
C VAL A 421 -3.48 10.02 22.79
N GLY A 422 -2.88 10.79 23.68
CA GLY A 422 -2.54 12.18 23.37
C GLY A 422 -1.56 12.80 24.38
N PRO A 423 -1.66 14.14 24.62
CA PRO A 423 -2.57 15.08 23.96
C PRO A 423 -2.13 15.53 22.57
N GLY A 424 -0.84 15.39 22.20
CA GLY A 424 -0.27 15.88 20.96
C GLY A 424 0.58 14.87 20.22
N PRO A 425 1.21 15.25 19.11
CA PRO A 425 2.12 14.38 18.37
C PRO A 425 3.52 14.33 18.99
N GLY A 426 4.27 13.24 18.72
CA GLY A 426 5.67 13.07 19.08
C GLY A 426 5.92 13.19 20.58
N VAL A 427 6.83 14.06 20.98
CA VAL A 427 7.20 14.28 22.40
C VAL A 427 6.05 14.82 23.26
N ASN A 428 5.08 15.47 22.65
CA ASN A 428 3.89 15.98 23.31
C ASN A 428 2.77 14.93 23.44
N GLY A 429 2.97 13.74 22.89
CA GLY A 429 2.06 12.61 22.98
C GLY A 429 2.45 11.61 24.06
N GLY A 430 2.00 10.38 23.90
CA GLY A 430 2.46 9.24 24.70
C GLY A 430 1.79 9.08 26.05
N SER A 431 0.61 9.66 26.28
CA SER A 431 -0.17 9.44 27.51
C SER A 431 -1.63 9.12 27.18
N ILE A 432 -2.29 8.37 28.06
CA ILE A 432 -3.73 8.11 27.97
C ILE A 432 -4.47 9.37 28.44
N GLN A 433 -5.31 9.90 27.58
CA GLN A 433 -6.15 11.06 27.88
C GLN A 433 -7.54 10.64 28.38
N PHE A 434 -8.02 9.50 27.88
CA PHE A 434 -9.31 8.94 28.26
C PHE A 434 -9.30 7.41 28.04
N SER A 435 -10.05 6.71 28.89
CA SER A 435 -10.40 5.30 28.69
C SER A 435 -11.80 5.03 29.27
N GLY A 436 -12.72 4.49 28.48
CA GLY A 436 -14.12 4.27 28.90
C GLY A 436 -15.04 4.03 27.71
N THR A 437 -16.36 4.15 27.98
CA THR A 437 -17.42 4.00 26.98
C THR A 437 -17.55 5.24 26.07
N TYR A 438 -18.23 5.10 24.92
CA TYR A 438 -18.47 6.23 24.01
C TYR A 438 -19.27 7.37 24.66
N GLY A 439 -20.28 7.03 25.51
CA GLY A 439 -21.08 8.05 26.20
C GLY A 439 -20.29 8.89 27.22
N GLU A 440 -19.30 8.28 27.89
CA GLU A 440 -18.37 8.96 28.79
C GLU A 440 -17.33 9.76 27.97
N PHE A 441 -16.86 9.20 26.88
CA PHE A 441 -15.92 9.86 25.99
C PHE A 441 -16.44 11.19 25.44
N LEU A 442 -17.67 11.24 24.99
CA LEU A 442 -18.29 12.50 24.52
C LEU A 442 -18.40 13.59 25.60
N LYS A 443 -18.34 13.24 26.87
CA LYS A 443 -18.35 14.19 27.98
C LYS A 443 -16.95 14.66 28.39
N SER A 444 -15.91 14.00 27.89
CA SER A 444 -14.53 14.37 28.18
C SER A 444 -14.10 15.60 27.37
N ASP A 445 -12.99 16.24 27.80
CA ASP A 445 -12.42 17.42 27.13
C ASP A 445 -11.15 17.07 26.34
N THR A 446 -11.06 15.84 25.84
CA THR A 446 -9.94 15.45 24.99
C THR A 446 -10.06 16.11 23.61
N ILE A 447 -8.92 16.29 22.94
CA ILE A 447 -8.91 16.88 21.58
C ILE A 447 -9.81 16.10 20.64
N THR A 448 -9.83 14.77 20.76
CA THR A 448 -10.64 13.90 19.92
C THR A 448 -12.12 14.04 20.22
N SER A 449 -12.52 14.07 21.50
CA SER A 449 -13.94 14.20 21.87
C SER A 449 -14.52 15.56 21.47
N VAL A 450 -13.73 16.63 21.62
CA VAL A 450 -14.11 17.97 21.14
C VAL A 450 -14.31 17.97 19.63
N ALA A 451 -13.35 17.44 18.89
CA ALA A 451 -13.42 17.33 17.42
C ALA A 451 -14.61 16.46 16.94
N MET A 452 -14.99 15.43 17.70
CA MET A 452 -16.18 14.61 17.42
C MET A 452 -17.48 15.41 17.59
N ARG A 453 -17.59 16.21 18.66
CA ARG A 453 -18.77 17.08 18.88
C ARG A 453 -18.88 18.18 17.81
N GLU A 454 -17.75 18.75 17.38
CA GLU A 454 -17.70 19.80 16.34
C GLU A 454 -17.93 19.26 14.94
N ASN A 455 -17.63 17.96 14.69
CA ASN A 455 -17.82 17.33 13.38
C ASN A 455 -19.29 17.28 12.94
N GLU A 456 -20.23 17.44 13.86
CA GLU A 456 -21.67 17.51 13.58
C GLU A 456 -22.12 18.89 13.07
N ARG A 457 -21.26 19.93 13.18
CA ARG A 457 -21.59 21.27 12.71
C ARG A 457 -21.42 21.36 11.20
N LEU A 458 -22.50 21.64 10.49
CA LEU A 458 -22.48 21.94 9.06
C LEU A 458 -21.87 23.34 8.86
N ASN A 459 -20.76 23.44 8.16
CA ASN A 459 -20.30 24.72 7.67
C ASN A 459 -21.12 25.09 6.44
N ASN A 460 -21.83 26.21 6.50
CA ASN A 460 -22.57 26.76 5.39
C ASN A 460 -21.58 27.46 4.44
N HIS A 461 -20.99 26.71 3.49
CA HIS A 461 -20.38 27.35 2.33
C HIS A 461 -21.50 27.97 1.50
N THR A 462 -21.59 29.29 1.55
CA THR A 462 -22.59 30.08 0.83
C THR A 462 -22.30 30.06 -0.68
N ASN A 463 -23.36 29.88 -1.45
CA ASN A 463 -23.49 29.98 -2.91
C ASN A 463 -22.39 30.75 -3.63
N SER A 464 -21.38 30.06 -4.12
CA SER A 464 -20.40 30.62 -5.05
C SER A 464 -20.98 30.55 -6.45
N SER A 465 -21.12 31.68 -7.11
CA SER A 465 -21.48 31.70 -8.54
C SER A 465 -20.29 31.23 -9.36
N PHE A 466 -20.29 30.00 -9.84
CA PHE A 466 -19.20 29.43 -10.63
C PHE A 466 -19.17 30.05 -12.04
N LYS A 467 -18.02 30.68 -12.38
CA LYS A 467 -17.85 31.39 -13.67
C LYS A 467 -17.31 30.51 -14.79
N LYS A 468 -16.55 29.46 -14.47
CA LYS A 468 -15.91 28.58 -15.45
C LYS A 468 -16.29 27.12 -15.19
N TRP A 469 -16.50 26.36 -16.26
CA TRP A 469 -16.95 24.97 -16.19
C TRP A 469 -16.13 24.07 -17.11
N LEU A 470 -15.81 22.87 -16.62
CA LEU A 470 -15.37 21.75 -17.42
C LEU A 470 -16.60 20.92 -17.79
N SER A 471 -16.74 20.61 -19.08
CA SER A 471 -17.75 19.63 -19.55
C SER A 471 -17.03 18.42 -20.11
N VAL A 472 -17.42 17.24 -19.63
CA VAL A 472 -17.01 15.93 -20.13
C VAL A 472 -18.23 15.29 -20.78
N ARG A 473 -18.08 14.65 -21.95
CA ARG A 473 -19.19 14.03 -22.69
C ARG A 473 -18.80 12.63 -23.17
N ASP A 474 -19.69 11.68 -22.95
CA ASP A 474 -19.70 10.32 -23.51
C ASP A 474 -18.34 9.59 -23.40
N LYS A 475 -17.70 9.66 -22.20
CA LYS A 475 -16.41 9.03 -21.96
C LYS A 475 -16.54 7.66 -21.33
N ASN A 476 -15.65 6.76 -21.76
CA ASN A 476 -15.54 5.39 -21.28
C ASN A 476 -14.11 5.12 -20.79
N LEU A 477 -13.99 4.54 -19.61
CA LEU A 477 -12.71 4.06 -19.08
C LEU A 477 -12.92 3.01 -17.99
N ASN A 478 -12.39 1.82 -18.16
CA ASN A 478 -12.58 0.70 -17.22
C ASN A 478 -14.07 0.42 -16.92
N THR A 479 -14.49 0.59 -15.66
CA THR A 479 -15.90 0.42 -15.24
C THR A 479 -16.79 1.59 -15.62
N VAL A 480 -16.23 2.76 -15.91
CA VAL A 480 -16.98 3.97 -16.27
C VAL A 480 -17.48 3.86 -17.72
N GLN A 481 -18.79 4.01 -17.94
CA GLN A 481 -19.43 3.89 -19.24
C GLN A 481 -20.34 5.08 -19.53
N ASN A 482 -20.14 5.71 -20.69
CA ASN A 482 -20.96 6.81 -21.22
C ASN A 482 -21.16 7.95 -20.21
N VAL A 483 -20.09 8.33 -19.49
CA VAL A 483 -20.20 9.37 -18.48
C VAL A 483 -20.16 10.73 -19.14
N SER A 484 -21.20 11.52 -18.84
CA SER A 484 -21.29 12.94 -19.16
C SER A 484 -21.51 13.72 -17.87
N LEU A 485 -20.68 14.73 -17.62
CA LEU A 485 -20.78 15.57 -16.44
C LEU A 485 -20.29 17.01 -16.70
N LYS A 486 -20.71 17.91 -15.82
CA LYS A 486 -20.15 19.26 -15.70
C LYS A 486 -19.59 19.47 -14.30
N MET A 487 -18.43 20.09 -14.19
CA MET A 487 -17.84 20.48 -12.90
C MET A 487 -17.31 21.91 -12.96
N PRO A 488 -17.40 22.68 -11.86
CA PRO A 488 -16.86 24.02 -11.82
C PRO A 488 -15.32 24.00 -11.77
N LEU A 489 -14.69 25.01 -12.36
CA LEU A 489 -13.28 25.32 -12.18
C LEU A 489 -13.13 26.39 -11.10
N ASN A 490 -11.94 26.50 -10.51
CA ASN A 490 -11.62 27.38 -9.39
C ASN A 490 -12.55 27.11 -8.16
N ALA A 491 -12.72 25.84 -7.87
CA ALA A 491 -13.58 25.36 -6.81
C ALA A 491 -13.01 24.06 -6.20
N LEU A 492 -13.48 23.68 -5.02
CA LEU A 492 -13.25 22.41 -4.39
C LEU A 492 -14.32 21.41 -4.83
N THR A 493 -13.96 20.48 -5.71
CA THR A 493 -14.83 19.41 -6.18
C THR A 493 -14.46 18.09 -5.52
N ILE A 494 -15.43 17.41 -4.92
CA ILE A 494 -15.24 16.09 -4.29
C ILE A 494 -15.84 15.00 -5.17
N LEU A 495 -15.05 13.95 -5.44
CA LEU A 495 -15.49 12.71 -6.08
C LEU A 495 -15.70 11.65 -4.99
N CYS A 496 -16.94 11.30 -4.70
CA CYS A 496 -17.27 10.27 -3.69
C CYS A 496 -18.02 9.07 -4.30
N GLY A 497 -18.35 8.08 -3.49
CA GLY A 497 -19.11 6.89 -3.87
C GLY A 497 -18.51 5.59 -3.33
N VAL A 498 -19.22 4.48 -3.46
CA VAL A 498 -18.83 3.18 -2.91
C VAL A 498 -17.53 2.63 -3.52
N ALA A 499 -16.92 1.64 -2.88
CA ALA A 499 -15.72 0.98 -3.38
C ALA A 499 -15.99 0.31 -4.74
N GLY A 500 -15.04 0.44 -5.68
CA GLY A 500 -15.18 -0.14 -7.03
C GLY A 500 -16.16 0.57 -7.96
N SER A 501 -16.76 1.72 -7.58
CA SER A 501 -17.71 2.48 -8.42
C SER A 501 -17.08 3.25 -9.58
N GLY A 502 -15.73 3.29 -9.70
CA GLY A 502 -15.05 3.92 -10.83
C GLY A 502 -14.50 5.33 -10.57
N LYS A 503 -14.43 5.81 -9.32
CA LYS A 503 -13.92 7.15 -8.94
C LYS A 503 -12.56 7.48 -9.56
N SER A 504 -11.58 6.60 -9.39
CA SER A 504 -10.21 6.82 -9.94
C SER A 504 -10.20 6.86 -11.47
N SER A 505 -11.08 6.08 -12.14
CA SER A 505 -11.25 6.13 -13.59
C SER A 505 -11.86 7.46 -14.02
N LEU A 506 -12.86 7.96 -13.27
CA LEU A 506 -13.46 9.27 -13.54
C LEU A 506 -12.43 10.39 -13.36
N ALA A 507 -11.62 10.35 -12.29
CA ALA A 507 -10.54 11.32 -12.07
C ALA A 507 -9.52 11.31 -13.22
N GLN A 508 -9.18 10.15 -13.80
CA GLN A 508 -8.32 10.04 -14.97
C GLN A 508 -8.97 10.65 -16.22
N ILE A 509 -10.28 10.44 -16.43
CA ILE A 509 -11.02 11.06 -17.52
C ILE A 509 -10.98 12.59 -17.39
N VAL A 510 -11.27 13.12 -16.20
CA VAL A 510 -11.20 14.56 -15.90
C VAL A 510 -9.79 15.11 -16.16
N ALA A 511 -8.74 14.40 -15.69
CA ALA A 511 -7.34 14.80 -15.95
C ALA A 511 -7.03 14.88 -17.45
N SER A 512 -7.44 13.86 -18.21
CA SER A 512 -7.18 13.80 -19.65
C SER A 512 -7.88 14.94 -20.41
N GLU A 513 -9.13 15.25 -20.05
CA GLU A 513 -9.89 16.37 -20.65
C GLU A 513 -9.25 17.74 -20.34
N LEU A 514 -8.76 17.92 -19.14
CA LEU A 514 -8.06 19.16 -18.74
C LEU A 514 -6.75 19.34 -19.50
N ILE A 515 -5.95 18.28 -19.61
CA ILE A 515 -4.67 18.28 -20.36
C ILE A 515 -4.94 18.58 -21.85
N GLN A 516 -5.97 18.00 -22.47
CA GLN A 516 -6.36 18.27 -23.85
C GLN A 516 -6.74 19.75 -24.07
N LYS A 517 -7.26 20.43 -23.04
CA LYS A 517 -7.56 21.86 -23.06
C LYS A 517 -6.36 22.75 -22.70
N GLY A 518 -5.17 22.19 -22.57
CA GLY A 518 -3.93 22.92 -22.26
C GLY A 518 -3.82 23.39 -20.80
N ILE A 519 -4.60 22.80 -19.89
CA ILE A 519 -4.56 23.13 -18.46
C ILE A 519 -3.54 22.21 -17.76
N ASP A 520 -2.68 22.80 -16.94
CA ASP A 520 -1.70 22.05 -16.14
C ASP A 520 -2.39 21.25 -15.03
N VAL A 521 -2.16 19.94 -15.03
CA VAL A 521 -2.77 18.99 -14.06
C VAL A 521 -1.69 18.36 -13.20
N ILE A 522 -1.84 18.52 -11.89
CA ILE A 522 -0.98 17.93 -10.86
C ILE A 522 -1.73 16.75 -10.23
N ASN A 523 -1.29 15.54 -10.52
CA ASN A 523 -1.90 14.33 -9.97
C ASN A 523 -1.11 13.83 -8.75
N ILE A 524 -1.77 13.81 -7.58
CA ILE A 524 -1.19 13.41 -6.30
C ILE A 524 -1.88 12.14 -5.82
N SER A 525 -1.28 10.99 -6.12
CA SER A 525 -1.77 9.68 -5.71
C SER A 525 -0.86 9.04 -4.65
N GLN A 526 -1.37 8.03 -3.95
CA GLN A 526 -0.61 7.23 -2.98
C GLN A 526 0.44 6.30 -3.61
N LYS A 527 0.58 6.30 -4.96
CA LYS A 527 1.60 5.46 -5.63
C LYS A 527 2.99 5.82 -5.13
N ASN A 528 3.75 4.79 -4.78
CA ASN A 528 5.09 4.92 -4.24
C ASN A 528 6.00 5.77 -5.15
N ILE A 529 6.60 6.79 -4.56
CA ILE A 529 7.82 7.40 -5.08
C ILE A 529 8.91 6.34 -4.92
N GLY A 530 9.90 6.29 -5.82
CA GLY A 530 11.09 5.46 -5.63
C GLY A 530 11.87 5.94 -4.40
N ILE A 531 11.47 5.49 -3.22
CA ILE A 531 12.02 5.91 -1.93
C ILE A 531 13.18 4.99 -1.59
N SER A 532 14.34 5.59 -1.28
CA SER A 532 15.48 4.90 -0.68
C SER A 532 15.50 5.14 0.82
N LEU A 533 16.19 4.27 1.58
CA LEU A 533 16.44 4.47 3.03
C LEU A 533 17.15 5.80 3.34
N ARG A 534 17.72 6.46 2.33
CA ARG A 534 18.41 7.75 2.45
C ARG A 534 17.50 8.96 2.15
N SER A 535 16.32 8.72 1.59
CA SER A 535 15.38 9.79 1.24
C SER A 535 14.74 10.36 2.52
N THR A 536 14.79 11.68 2.68
CA THR A 536 14.18 12.43 3.79
C THR A 536 13.29 13.54 3.23
N PRO A 537 12.41 14.16 4.05
CA PRO A 537 11.63 15.34 3.62
C PRO A 537 12.50 16.44 3.02
N LEU A 538 13.66 16.71 3.63
CA LEU A 538 14.61 17.73 3.14
C LEU A 538 15.19 17.41 1.75
N THR A 539 15.54 16.12 1.50
CA THR A 539 16.09 15.72 0.20
C THR A 539 15.02 15.70 -0.88
N TYR A 540 13.78 15.44 -0.50
CA TYR A 540 12.66 15.42 -1.44
C TYR A 540 12.25 16.82 -1.93
N LEU A 541 12.36 17.84 -1.05
CA LEU A 541 12.05 19.23 -1.36
C LEU A 541 13.28 20.04 -1.82
N ASP A 542 14.42 19.40 -2.04
CA ASP A 542 15.70 20.02 -2.42
C ASP A 542 16.21 21.12 -1.46
N ILE A 543 15.76 21.08 -0.20
CA ILE A 543 16.16 22.03 0.85
C ILE A 543 17.51 21.63 1.47
N PHE A 544 17.84 20.34 1.46
CA PHE A 544 19.03 19.84 2.11
C PHE A 544 20.34 20.43 1.56
N ASP A 545 20.37 20.68 0.25
CA ASP A 545 21.52 21.29 -0.39
C ASP A 545 21.80 22.72 0.09
N ASP A 546 20.74 23.48 0.39
CA ASP A 546 20.88 24.83 0.91
C ASP A 546 21.41 24.81 2.37
N ILE A 547 20.92 23.89 3.19
CA ILE A 547 21.43 23.69 4.55
C ILE A 547 22.91 23.31 4.51
N ARG A 548 23.33 22.39 3.62
CA ARG A 548 24.74 21.99 3.47
C ARG A 548 25.64 23.16 3.04
N LYS A 549 25.17 24.01 2.15
CA LYS A 549 25.88 25.23 1.71
C LYS A 549 26.05 26.23 2.85
N LEU A 550 25.04 26.37 3.74
CA LEU A 550 25.16 27.23 4.92
C LEU A 550 26.25 26.76 5.86
N PHE A 551 26.26 25.48 6.20
CA PHE A 551 27.33 24.90 7.05
C PHE A 551 28.69 25.06 6.41
N ALA A 552 28.81 24.80 5.13
CA ALA A 552 30.04 24.94 4.37
C ALA A 552 30.59 26.39 4.42
N LYS A 553 29.70 27.36 4.24
CA LYS A 553 30.04 28.79 4.29
C LYS A 553 30.46 29.22 5.70
N ALA A 554 29.73 28.82 6.73
CA ALA A 554 30.03 29.16 8.12
C ALA A 554 31.38 28.63 8.58
N ASN A 555 31.79 27.46 8.08
CA ASN A 555 33.01 26.79 8.52
C ASN A 555 34.15 26.80 7.47
N SER A 556 33.99 27.48 6.35
CA SER A 556 34.97 27.54 5.25
C SER A 556 35.44 26.17 4.73
N VAL A 557 34.51 25.21 4.62
CA VAL A 557 34.78 23.82 4.18
C VAL A 557 33.86 23.43 3.02
N SER A 558 34.14 22.27 2.39
CA SER A 558 33.33 21.80 1.26
C SER A 558 31.92 21.32 1.69
N PRO A 559 30.85 21.68 0.96
CA PRO A 559 29.50 21.20 1.23
C PRO A 559 29.34 19.68 1.21
N SER A 560 30.23 18.95 0.52
CA SER A 560 30.24 17.49 0.45
C SER A 560 30.51 16.83 1.80
N LEU A 561 31.13 17.56 2.75
CA LEU A 561 31.39 17.10 4.10
C LEU A 561 30.10 16.95 4.92
N PHE A 562 29.10 17.77 4.65
CA PHE A 562 27.79 17.75 5.31
C PHE A 562 26.75 16.88 4.58
N SER A 563 27.20 16.01 3.67
CA SER A 563 26.33 15.04 2.98
C SER A 563 26.58 13.63 3.47
N TYR A 564 25.56 13.00 4.04
CA TYR A 564 25.57 11.58 4.39
C TYR A 564 25.57 10.63 3.17
N ASN A 565 25.53 11.18 1.95
CA ASN A 565 25.67 10.41 0.69
C ASN A 565 27.07 10.53 0.09
N SER A 566 28.00 11.29 0.69
CA SER A 566 29.35 11.53 0.20
C SER A 566 30.41 11.54 1.33
N LYS A 567 31.31 12.53 1.37
CA LYS A 567 32.45 12.55 2.32
C LYS A 567 32.06 12.56 3.80
N GLY A 568 30.87 13.04 4.16
CA GLY A 568 30.37 13.06 5.53
C GLY A 568 29.74 11.74 6.01
N ALA A 569 29.58 10.76 5.14
CA ALA A 569 28.89 9.51 5.46
C ALA A 569 29.61 8.69 6.54
N CYS A 570 28.85 8.07 7.44
CA CYS A 570 29.36 7.04 8.34
C CYS A 570 29.99 5.89 7.52
N PRO A 571 31.23 5.48 7.80
CA PRO A 571 31.93 4.45 7.03
C PRO A 571 31.25 3.08 7.15
N ARG A 572 30.59 2.75 8.27
CA ARG A 572 29.93 1.47 8.52
C ARG A 572 28.62 1.33 7.71
N CYS A 573 27.65 2.21 7.94
CA CYS A 573 26.34 2.14 7.29
C CYS A 573 26.28 2.91 5.95
N LYS A 574 27.35 3.57 5.53
CA LYS A 574 27.45 4.39 4.32
C LYS A 574 26.31 5.42 4.22
N GLY A 575 26.00 6.08 5.36
CA GLY A 575 24.98 7.12 5.46
C GLY A 575 23.52 6.64 5.52
N LYS A 576 23.28 5.34 5.69
CA LYS A 576 21.91 4.81 5.86
C LYS A 576 21.38 5.04 7.29
N GLY A 577 22.26 5.12 8.31
CA GLY A 577 21.91 5.15 9.73
C GLY A 577 21.58 3.76 10.30
N VAL A 578 21.30 2.81 9.44
CA VAL A 578 20.91 1.44 9.79
C VAL A 578 21.75 0.42 9.02
N ILE A 579 21.87 -0.78 9.57
CA ILE A 579 22.44 -1.96 8.93
C ILE A 579 21.27 -2.85 8.52
N VAL A 580 21.20 -3.18 7.25
CA VAL A 580 20.19 -4.10 6.69
C VAL A 580 20.87 -5.44 6.51
N ASN A 581 20.42 -6.45 7.24
CA ASN A 581 20.84 -7.82 7.10
C ASN A 581 19.83 -8.53 6.20
N ASP A 582 20.25 -8.83 4.95
CA ASP A 582 19.46 -9.57 3.97
C ASP A 582 19.32 -11.02 4.46
N MET A 583 18.09 -11.43 4.69
CA MET A 583 17.75 -12.79 5.09
C MET A 583 17.12 -13.49 3.88
N TYR A 584 17.85 -14.36 3.20
CA TYR A 584 17.53 -15.03 1.93
C TYR A 584 16.09 -15.57 1.78
N PHE A 585 15.36 -15.79 2.88
CA PHE A 585 14.00 -16.35 2.87
C PHE A 585 13.00 -15.58 3.75
N MET A 586 13.38 -14.43 4.31
CA MET A 586 12.57 -13.63 5.25
C MET A 586 12.71 -12.15 4.96
N ASP A 587 11.87 -11.33 5.58
CA ASP A 587 12.00 -9.86 5.52
C ASP A 587 13.36 -9.45 6.10
N ASP A 588 13.98 -8.43 5.48
CA ASP A 588 15.27 -7.89 5.90
C ASP A 588 15.24 -7.44 7.38
N VAL A 589 16.20 -7.86 8.17
CA VAL A 589 16.35 -7.37 9.54
C VAL A 589 17.12 -6.05 9.50
N VAL A 590 16.45 -5.00 9.92
CA VAL A 590 17.02 -3.65 10.01
C VAL A 590 17.42 -3.38 11.46
N SER A 591 18.70 -3.14 11.72
CA SER A 591 19.23 -2.75 13.02
C SER A 591 19.88 -1.37 12.96
N GLU A 592 19.89 -0.64 14.07
CA GLU A 592 20.62 0.63 14.18
C GLU A 592 22.12 0.42 13.96
N CYS A 593 22.78 1.38 13.31
CA CYS A 593 24.21 1.30 13.09
C CYS A 593 24.98 1.53 14.38
N GLU A 594 25.73 0.55 14.83
CA GLU A 594 26.53 0.57 16.06
C GLU A 594 27.57 1.69 16.12
N LEU A 595 28.06 2.19 14.97
CA LEU A 595 29.09 3.21 14.90
C LEU A 595 28.55 4.63 14.96
N CYS A 596 27.41 4.92 14.31
CA CYS A 596 26.86 6.27 14.24
C CYS A 596 25.52 6.41 14.98
N HIS A 597 25.02 5.38 15.63
CA HIS A 597 23.79 5.38 16.42
C HIS A 597 22.64 6.12 15.70
N GLY A 598 22.37 5.72 14.45
CA GLY A 598 21.33 6.32 13.60
C GLY A 598 21.66 7.68 12.98
N GLN A 599 22.73 8.36 13.41
CA GLN A 599 23.07 9.74 13.01
C GLN A 599 23.53 9.89 11.57
N ARG A 600 23.92 8.79 10.87
CA ARG A 600 24.32 8.74 9.45
C ARG A 600 25.69 9.34 9.13
N TYR A 601 26.28 10.16 10.00
CA TYR A 601 27.53 10.89 9.79
C TYR A 601 28.73 10.23 10.46
N ASN A 602 29.93 10.57 9.97
CA ASN A 602 31.17 10.27 10.68
C ASN A 602 31.44 11.32 11.76
N GLN A 603 32.25 10.97 12.79
CA GLN A 603 32.52 11.84 13.91
C GLN A 603 33.23 13.17 13.54
N LYS A 604 34.01 13.20 12.44
CA LYS A 604 34.70 14.43 11.99
C LYS A 604 33.73 15.53 11.60
N VAL A 605 32.53 15.19 11.15
CA VAL A 605 31.49 16.18 10.75
C VAL A 605 30.88 16.87 11.96
N LEU A 606 30.91 16.23 13.14
CA LEU A 606 30.33 16.76 14.38
C LEU A 606 31.18 17.88 15.01
N GLN A 607 32.38 18.15 14.47
CA GLN A 607 33.23 19.27 14.91
C GLN A 607 32.77 20.61 14.34
N TYR A 608 31.86 20.61 13.37
CA TYR A 608 31.39 21.81 12.67
C TYR A 608 30.00 22.17 13.13
N ASP A 609 29.75 23.42 13.37
CA ASP A 609 28.48 23.96 13.82
C ASP A 609 27.96 25.12 12.95
N TYR A 610 26.70 25.44 13.12
CA TYR A 610 26.05 26.65 12.64
C TYR A 610 25.06 27.14 13.70
N LYS A 611 25.29 28.35 14.25
CA LYS A 611 24.54 28.89 15.39
C LYS A 611 24.48 27.88 16.57
N ASP A 612 25.65 27.41 17.00
CA ASP A 612 25.84 26.47 18.12
C ASP A 612 25.10 25.13 17.96
N LYS A 613 24.80 24.72 16.71
CA LYS A 613 24.16 23.44 16.39
C LYS A 613 24.96 22.68 15.34
N THR A 614 25.25 21.41 15.61
CA THR A 614 25.83 20.52 14.61
C THR A 614 24.80 20.16 13.55
N ILE A 615 25.24 19.62 12.41
CA ILE A 615 24.31 19.15 11.37
C ILE A 615 23.36 18.06 11.88
N VAL A 616 23.82 17.24 12.84
CA VAL A 616 22.99 16.17 13.46
C VAL A 616 21.93 16.78 14.37
N ASP A 617 22.26 17.82 15.15
CA ASP A 617 21.29 18.52 15.99
C ASP A 617 20.17 19.11 15.14
N ILE A 618 20.53 19.77 14.04
CA ILE A 618 19.54 20.34 13.12
C ILE A 618 18.68 19.23 12.50
N LEU A 619 19.27 18.17 12.00
CA LEU A 619 18.53 17.07 11.40
C LEU A 619 17.64 16.32 12.41
N SER A 620 17.93 16.45 13.70
CA SER A 620 17.10 15.87 14.78
C SER A 620 15.92 16.76 15.18
N MET A 621 15.89 18.02 14.73
CA MET A 621 14.76 18.94 14.94
C MET A 621 13.52 18.45 14.23
N THR A 622 12.36 18.81 14.77
CA THR A 622 11.11 18.73 14.01
C THR A 622 11.08 19.81 12.94
N VAL A 623 10.25 19.61 11.91
CA VAL A 623 10.08 20.62 10.85
C VAL A 623 9.63 21.96 11.44
N SER A 624 8.69 21.97 12.41
CA SER A 624 8.24 23.19 13.09
C SER A 624 9.40 23.91 13.79
N GLN A 625 10.23 23.21 14.56
CA GLN A 625 11.41 23.80 15.21
C GLN A 625 12.41 24.36 14.19
N ALA A 626 12.58 23.69 13.06
CA ALA A 626 13.48 24.12 12.01
C ALA A 626 12.97 25.35 11.25
N VAL A 627 11.66 25.54 11.11
CA VAL A 627 11.07 26.79 10.58
C VAL A 627 11.52 27.99 11.42
N ASP A 628 11.41 27.88 12.74
CA ASP A 628 11.81 28.95 13.66
C ASP A 628 13.32 29.19 13.60
N PHE A 629 14.12 28.14 13.60
CA PHE A 629 15.59 28.21 13.54
C PHE A 629 16.12 28.89 12.25
N PHE A 630 15.47 28.59 11.10
CA PHE A 630 15.85 29.13 9.79
C PHE A 630 15.00 30.33 9.36
N SER A 631 14.26 30.99 10.25
CA SER A 631 13.36 32.13 9.94
C SER A 631 14.02 33.25 9.13
N GLY A 632 15.33 33.51 9.35
CA GLY A 632 16.12 34.50 8.57
C GLY A 632 16.54 34.04 7.17
N ILE A 633 16.23 32.82 6.72
CA ILE A 633 16.65 32.26 5.43
C ILE A 633 15.42 31.86 4.63
N THR A 634 14.88 32.81 3.87
CA THR A 634 13.59 32.73 3.18
C THR A 634 13.38 31.40 2.43
N ARG A 635 14.38 30.95 1.64
CA ARG A 635 14.24 29.72 0.84
C ARG A 635 14.06 28.46 1.68
N ILE A 636 14.84 28.33 2.77
CA ILE A 636 14.74 27.18 3.68
C ILE A 636 13.43 27.26 4.48
N ALA A 637 13.15 28.43 5.07
CA ALA A 637 11.96 28.66 5.88
C ALA A 637 10.67 28.41 5.07
N THR A 638 10.57 28.92 3.83
CA THR A 638 9.40 28.72 2.97
C THR A 638 9.20 27.24 2.61
N GLY A 639 10.29 26.52 2.30
CA GLY A 639 10.19 25.08 1.99
C GLY A 639 9.78 24.25 3.20
N LEU A 640 10.30 24.56 4.39
CA LEU A 640 9.90 23.91 5.64
C LEU A 640 8.46 24.26 6.03
N GLN A 641 8.05 25.53 5.84
CA GLN A 641 6.68 25.97 6.09
C GLN A 641 5.67 25.21 5.23
N ALA A 642 6.01 24.90 3.98
CA ALA A 642 5.16 24.10 3.11
C ALA A 642 4.88 22.69 3.68
N ILE A 643 5.83 22.10 4.44
CA ILE A 643 5.62 20.82 5.15
C ILE A 643 4.70 21.04 6.36
N CYS A 644 4.86 22.16 7.09
CA CYS A 644 3.95 22.50 8.19
C CYS A 644 2.53 22.74 7.69
N ASP A 645 2.36 23.42 6.55
CA ASP A 645 1.05 23.74 5.96
C ASP A 645 0.24 22.49 5.59
N VAL A 646 0.89 21.36 5.35
CA VAL A 646 0.23 20.05 5.13
C VAL A 646 0.09 19.21 6.40
N GLY A 647 0.29 19.80 7.58
CA GLY A 647 0.11 19.15 8.89
C GLY A 647 1.24 18.17 9.26
N LEU A 648 2.45 18.32 8.72
CA LEU A 648 3.58 17.43 8.97
C LEU A 648 4.72 18.10 9.76
N GLY A 649 4.43 19.17 10.51
CA GLY A 649 5.40 19.90 11.31
C GLY A 649 6.07 19.07 12.42
N TYR A 650 5.47 17.97 12.84
CA TYR A 650 6.00 17.07 13.86
C TYR A 650 7.10 16.12 13.36
N LEU A 651 7.25 15.94 12.05
CA LEU A 651 8.27 15.05 11.48
C LEU A 651 9.68 15.58 11.80
N LYS A 652 10.61 14.67 12.07
CA LYS A 652 12.02 15.02 12.18
C LYS A 652 12.62 15.20 10.78
N LEU A 653 13.53 16.16 10.63
CA LEU A 653 14.18 16.46 9.35
C LEU A 653 14.97 15.25 8.78
N ASN A 654 15.53 14.39 9.65
CA ASN A 654 16.28 13.18 9.27
C ASN A 654 15.40 11.94 9.09
N GLN A 655 14.09 12.02 9.31
CA GLN A 655 13.20 10.87 9.20
C GLN A 655 13.22 10.31 7.78
N SER A 656 13.40 8.99 7.66
CA SER A 656 13.36 8.34 6.34
C SER A 656 11.94 8.36 5.78
N LEU A 657 11.80 8.72 4.50
CA LEU A 657 10.49 8.65 3.83
C LEU A 657 9.94 7.21 3.76
N SER A 658 10.80 6.20 3.88
CA SER A 658 10.37 4.80 3.90
C SER A 658 9.64 4.38 5.19
N THR A 659 9.75 5.18 6.25
CA THR A 659 9.06 4.95 7.53
C THR A 659 7.74 5.71 7.65
N LEU A 660 7.42 6.55 6.66
CA LEU A 660 6.19 7.33 6.63
C LEU A 660 5.01 6.50 6.13
N SER A 661 3.83 6.79 6.66
CA SER A 661 2.57 6.25 6.16
C SER A 661 2.29 6.74 4.73
N GLY A 662 1.40 6.04 4.00
CA GLY A 662 1.01 6.44 2.65
C GLY A 662 0.43 7.86 2.60
N GLY A 663 -0.36 8.25 3.59
CA GLY A 663 -0.93 9.60 3.71
C GLY A 663 0.12 10.67 4.00
N GLU A 664 1.10 10.41 4.88
CA GLU A 664 2.21 11.34 5.14
C GLU A 664 3.06 11.57 3.88
N LEU A 665 3.38 10.50 3.16
CA LEU A 665 4.10 10.60 1.88
C LEU A 665 3.33 11.43 0.84
N GLN A 666 2.03 11.26 0.76
CA GLN A 666 1.19 12.01 -0.15
C GLN A 666 1.17 13.50 0.21
N ARG A 667 1.11 13.85 1.50
CA ARG A 667 1.20 15.24 1.96
C ARG A 667 2.58 15.86 1.72
N ILE A 668 3.66 15.10 1.85
CA ILE A 668 5.00 15.56 1.42
C ILE A 668 5.02 15.86 -0.09
N LYS A 669 4.34 15.03 -0.92
CA LYS A 669 4.18 15.36 -2.35
C LYS A 669 3.40 16.65 -2.54
N LEU A 670 2.28 16.80 -1.85
CA LEU A 670 1.45 18.00 -1.94
C LEU A 670 2.28 19.26 -1.60
N SER A 671 3.08 19.21 -0.52
CA SER A 671 3.90 20.35 -0.09
C SER A 671 4.86 20.86 -1.20
N SER A 672 5.35 19.96 -2.06
CA SER A 672 6.24 20.34 -3.17
C SER A 672 5.57 21.14 -4.30
N TYR A 673 4.24 21.13 -4.35
CA TYR A 673 3.46 21.82 -5.41
C TYR A 673 2.71 23.06 -4.93
N LEU A 674 2.70 23.40 -3.64
CA LEU A 674 1.91 24.49 -3.06
C LEU A 674 2.18 25.88 -3.64
N GLN A 675 3.33 26.08 -4.29
CA GLN A 675 3.72 27.36 -4.87
C GLN A 675 3.28 27.52 -6.34
N LYS A 676 2.78 26.47 -7.00
CA LYS A 676 2.30 26.56 -8.38
C LYS A 676 0.99 27.33 -8.47
N LYS A 677 0.85 28.15 -9.53
CA LYS A 677 -0.33 28.96 -9.79
C LYS A 677 -1.13 28.41 -10.97
N SER A 678 -2.45 28.58 -10.91
CA SER A 678 -3.39 28.28 -12.01
C SER A 678 -3.34 26.81 -12.49
N SER A 679 -3.14 25.89 -11.57
CA SER A 679 -3.11 24.45 -11.84
C SER A 679 -4.38 23.77 -11.34
N VAL A 680 -4.67 22.60 -11.89
CA VAL A 680 -5.68 21.70 -11.35
C VAL A 680 -4.99 20.61 -10.54
N TYR A 681 -5.36 20.47 -9.28
CA TYR A 681 -4.87 19.42 -8.39
C TYR A 681 -5.89 18.29 -8.37
N ILE A 682 -5.46 17.08 -8.69
CA ILE A 682 -6.27 15.86 -8.50
C ILE A 682 -5.60 15.04 -7.41
N ILE A 683 -6.30 14.87 -6.28
CA ILE A 683 -5.74 14.29 -5.06
C ILE A 683 -6.58 13.08 -4.65
N ASP A 684 -5.91 11.96 -4.39
CA ASP A 684 -6.56 10.69 -4.05
C ASP A 684 -6.47 10.43 -2.55
N GLU A 685 -7.61 10.51 -1.83
CA GLU A 685 -7.77 10.24 -0.40
C GLU A 685 -6.75 10.97 0.52
N PRO A 686 -6.67 12.31 0.49
CA PRO A 686 -5.66 13.05 1.27
C PRO A 686 -5.86 12.99 2.79
N THR A 687 -7.02 12.62 3.28
CA THR A 687 -7.33 12.56 4.71
C THR A 687 -7.05 11.21 5.36
N ASN A 688 -6.57 10.22 4.59
CA ASN A 688 -6.23 8.92 5.14
C ASN A 688 -5.18 9.02 6.25
N GLY A 689 -5.48 8.39 7.41
CA GLY A 689 -4.62 8.42 8.60
C GLY A 689 -4.59 9.76 9.32
N LEU A 690 -5.49 10.69 9.00
CA LEU A 690 -5.61 11.97 9.68
C LEU A 690 -6.64 11.94 10.80
N HIS A 691 -6.26 12.53 11.92
CA HIS A 691 -7.21 12.90 12.97
C HIS A 691 -8.15 14.02 12.49
N LEU A 692 -9.37 14.07 13.04
CA LEU A 692 -10.40 15.05 12.64
C LEU A 692 -9.91 16.51 12.68
N LYS A 693 -9.07 16.87 13.67
CA LYS A 693 -8.49 18.20 13.79
C LYS A 693 -7.47 18.51 12.69
N ASP A 694 -6.71 17.49 12.27
CA ASP A 694 -5.70 17.66 11.21
C ASP A 694 -6.38 17.85 9.83
N ILE A 695 -7.60 17.33 9.66
CA ILE A 695 -8.41 17.55 8.46
C ILE A 695 -8.78 19.03 8.31
N ASP A 696 -9.05 19.76 9.40
CA ASP A 696 -9.37 21.20 9.32
C ASP A 696 -8.21 22.00 8.70
N HIS A 697 -6.99 21.77 9.15
CA HIS A 697 -5.82 22.44 8.56
C HIS A 697 -5.64 22.12 7.08
N LEU A 698 -5.96 20.90 6.66
CA LEU A 698 -5.88 20.53 5.24
C LEU A 698 -6.98 21.21 4.42
N LEU A 699 -8.19 21.35 4.95
CA LEU A 699 -9.29 22.07 4.32
C LEU A 699 -8.97 23.57 4.17
N GLU A 700 -8.45 24.22 5.21
CA GLU A 700 -7.97 25.62 5.15
C GLU A 700 -6.88 25.81 4.07
N LEU A 701 -6.00 24.81 3.89
CA LEU A 701 -5.02 24.82 2.82
C LEU A 701 -5.68 24.79 1.44
N PHE A 702 -6.68 23.91 1.26
CA PHE A 702 -7.42 23.81 0.00
C PHE A 702 -8.18 25.11 -0.31
N ASP A 703 -8.82 25.74 0.68
CA ASP A 703 -9.48 27.03 0.53
C ASP A 703 -8.50 28.13 0.07
N ARG A 704 -7.31 28.17 0.67
CA ARG A 704 -6.25 29.09 0.24
C ARG A 704 -5.79 28.86 -1.21
N LEU A 705 -5.72 27.58 -1.64
CA LEU A 705 -5.35 27.24 -3.02
C LEU A 705 -6.46 27.61 -4.00
N VAL A 706 -7.72 27.37 -3.66
CA VAL A 706 -8.90 27.77 -4.47
C VAL A 706 -8.96 29.30 -4.60
N ALA A 707 -8.77 30.05 -3.50
CA ALA A 707 -8.72 31.51 -3.49
C ALA A 707 -7.61 32.08 -4.40
N ARG A 708 -6.52 31.34 -4.63
CA ARG A 708 -5.45 31.69 -5.59
C ARG A 708 -5.79 31.35 -7.04
N GLY A 709 -7.01 30.88 -7.33
CA GLY A 709 -7.49 30.54 -8.68
C GLY A 709 -7.14 29.13 -9.13
N ASN A 710 -6.79 28.22 -8.22
CA ASN A 710 -6.60 26.81 -8.53
C ASN A 710 -7.94 26.05 -8.48
N THR A 711 -8.01 24.92 -9.17
CA THR A 711 -9.11 23.95 -9.05
C THR A 711 -8.61 22.75 -8.28
N ILE A 712 -9.39 22.28 -7.32
CA ILE A 712 -9.04 21.12 -6.51
C ILE A 712 -10.10 20.06 -6.70
N VAL A 713 -9.69 18.88 -7.16
CA VAL A 713 -10.53 17.68 -7.32
C VAL A 713 -10.00 16.62 -6.37
N ILE A 714 -10.82 16.19 -5.43
CA ILE A 714 -10.43 15.23 -4.40
C ILE A 714 -11.30 13.98 -4.50
N ILE A 715 -10.68 12.81 -4.55
CA ILE A 715 -11.39 11.54 -4.31
C ILE A 715 -11.43 11.36 -2.80
N GLU A 716 -12.62 11.37 -2.20
CA GLU A 716 -12.76 11.33 -0.74
C GLU A 716 -14.04 10.64 -0.26
N HIS A 717 -13.98 10.16 0.99
CA HIS A 717 -15.05 9.47 1.67
C HIS A 717 -15.37 10.05 3.05
N SER A 718 -14.51 10.91 3.58
CA SER A 718 -14.70 11.60 4.85
C SER A 718 -15.89 12.53 4.77
N LEU A 719 -16.90 12.30 5.62
CA LEU A 719 -18.09 13.16 5.68
C LEU A 719 -17.73 14.60 6.02
N LYS A 720 -16.69 14.82 6.84
CA LYS A 720 -16.19 16.14 7.18
C LYS A 720 -15.72 16.90 5.95
N VAL A 721 -15.00 16.23 5.03
CA VAL A 721 -14.54 16.83 3.76
C VAL A 721 -15.70 17.02 2.80
N ILE A 722 -16.59 16.03 2.68
CA ILE A 722 -17.74 16.08 1.78
C ILE A 722 -18.62 17.28 2.13
N ARG A 723 -18.85 17.58 3.42
CA ARG A 723 -19.63 18.74 3.88
C ARG A 723 -19.04 20.09 3.49
N GLN A 724 -17.75 20.16 3.17
CA GLN A 724 -17.02 21.37 2.76
C GLN A 724 -16.90 21.52 1.24
N ALA A 725 -17.46 20.58 0.45
CA ALA A 725 -17.37 20.62 -1.00
C ALA A 725 -18.16 21.80 -1.60
N ASP A 726 -17.54 22.56 -2.50
CA ASP A 726 -18.26 23.50 -3.39
C ASP A 726 -19.12 22.73 -4.40
N TRP A 727 -18.62 21.58 -4.85
CA TRP A 727 -19.27 20.69 -5.80
C TRP A 727 -19.01 19.23 -5.48
N LEU A 728 -20.03 18.41 -5.48
CA LEU A 728 -19.95 16.99 -5.25
C LEU A 728 -20.31 16.20 -6.50
N ILE A 729 -19.53 15.18 -6.81
CA ILE A 729 -19.85 14.19 -7.85
C ILE A 729 -19.83 12.82 -7.18
N GLU A 730 -20.95 12.13 -7.18
CA GLU A 730 -21.09 10.81 -6.57
C GLU A 730 -21.20 9.71 -7.61
N MET A 731 -20.35 8.69 -7.46
CA MET A 731 -20.27 7.52 -8.32
C MET A 731 -20.95 6.31 -7.66
N GLY A 732 -21.75 5.57 -8.45
CA GLY A 732 -22.47 4.41 -7.94
C GLY A 732 -23.31 3.70 -9.00
N PRO A 733 -24.40 3.03 -8.57
CA PRO A 733 -24.87 2.86 -7.18
C PRO A 733 -24.08 1.82 -6.37
N GLU A 734 -23.39 0.89 -7.01
CA GLU A 734 -22.55 -0.17 -6.41
C GLU A 734 -21.18 -0.23 -7.12
N GLY A 735 -20.34 -1.21 -6.75
CA GLY A 735 -19.08 -1.48 -7.43
C GLY A 735 -19.19 -2.36 -8.68
N GLY A 736 -18.12 -2.43 -9.49
CA GLY A 736 -18.03 -3.32 -10.65
C GLY A 736 -19.02 -3.01 -11.78
N LYS A 737 -19.66 -4.02 -12.33
CA LYS A 737 -20.61 -3.89 -13.48
C LYS A 737 -21.84 -3.04 -13.15
N MET A 738 -22.26 -3.01 -11.90
CA MET A 738 -23.39 -2.19 -11.44
C MET A 738 -22.99 -0.75 -11.09
N GLY A 739 -21.69 -0.44 -11.13
CA GLY A 739 -21.13 0.89 -10.90
C GLY A 739 -20.91 1.65 -12.20
N GLY A 740 -19.93 2.58 -12.17
CA GLY A 740 -19.47 3.32 -13.33
C GLY A 740 -20.38 4.45 -13.79
N LYS A 741 -21.42 4.78 -13.02
CA LYS A 741 -22.36 5.86 -13.32
C LYS A 741 -22.22 7.01 -12.34
N VAL A 742 -22.47 8.23 -12.80
CA VAL A 742 -22.66 9.39 -11.92
C VAL A 742 -24.10 9.35 -11.42
N VAL A 743 -24.29 9.11 -10.12
CA VAL A 743 -25.62 9.06 -9.47
C VAL A 743 -26.05 10.42 -8.95
N PHE A 744 -25.08 11.30 -8.67
CA PHE A 744 -25.36 12.68 -8.26
C PHE A 744 -24.24 13.61 -8.74
N SER A 745 -24.59 14.86 -9.11
CA SER A 745 -23.64 15.94 -9.40
C SER A 745 -24.30 17.27 -9.07
N GLY A 746 -23.79 18.01 -8.08
CA GLY A 746 -24.39 19.25 -7.61
C GLY A 746 -23.72 19.78 -6.33
N THR A 747 -24.35 20.80 -5.73
CA THR A 747 -23.95 21.33 -4.44
C THR A 747 -24.40 20.43 -3.28
N ILE A 748 -23.91 20.67 -2.06
CA ILE A 748 -24.36 19.93 -0.87
C ILE A 748 -25.84 20.15 -0.59
N ASP A 749 -26.38 21.35 -0.87
CA ASP A 749 -27.80 21.64 -0.69
C ASP A 749 -28.68 20.90 -1.72
N ASP A 750 -28.16 20.68 -2.93
CA ASP A 750 -28.81 19.82 -3.93
C ASP A 750 -28.79 18.36 -3.50
N LEU A 751 -27.69 17.90 -2.89
CA LEU A 751 -27.55 16.54 -2.36
C LEU A 751 -28.63 16.23 -1.30
N LYS A 752 -28.88 17.15 -0.38
CA LYS A 752 -29.92 17.00 0.65
C LYS A 752 -31.33 16.78 0.05
N LYS A 753 -31.57 17.31 -1.17
CA LYS A 753 -32.86 17.19 -1.90
C LYS A 753 -32.90 15.97 -2.81
N SER A 754 -31.76 15.37 -3.17
CA SER A 754 -31.67 14.22 -4.06
C SER A 754 -32.27 12.96 -3.42
N ASN A 755 -32.94 12.12 -4.24
CA ASN A 755 -33.43 10.82 -3.80
C ASN A 755 -32.46 9.67 -4.17
N ASP A 756 -31.55 9.90 -5.10
CA ASP A 756 -30.66 8.87 -5.65
C ASP A 756 -29.28 8.86 -4.99
N ALA A 757 -28.94 9.87 -4.21
CA ALA A 757 -27.64 10.02 -3.61
C ALA A 757 -27.41 9.03 -2.45
N ILE A 758 -26.33 8.25 -2.56
CA ILE A 758 -25.97 7.19 -1.60
C ILE A 758 -25.41 7.78 -0.30
N THR A 759 -24.72 8.92 -0.40
CA THR A 759 -24.10 9.61 0.76
C THR A 759 -25.11 10.37 1.62
N LYS A 760 -26.26 10.78 1.06
CA LYS A 760 -27.28 11.58 1.76
C LYS A 760 -27.66 11.07 3.16
N PRO A 761 -27.90 9.75 3.40
CA PRO A 761 -28.30 9.25 4.72
C PRO A 761 -27.26 9.44 5.83
N TYR A 762 -26.04 9.81 5.46
CA TYR A 762 -24.90 9.93 6.39
C TYR A 762 -24.50 11.40 6.67
N LEU A 763 -25.09 12.36 5.94
CA LEU A 763 -24.87 13.80 6.12
C LEU A 763 -25.86 14.39 7.15
#